data_643ce7197470daf6147c0f72cbe524e4
#
_entry.id   643ce7197470daf6147c0f72cbe524e4
#
_cell.length_a   1.000
_cell.length_b   1.000
_cell.length_c   1.000
_cell.angle_alpha   90.00
_cell.angle_beta   90.00
_cell.angle_gamma   90.00
#
_symmetry.space_group_name_H-M   'P 1'
#
loop_
_entity.id
_entity.type
_entity.pdbx_description
1 polymer ?
#
loop_
_entity_poly.entity_id
_entity_poly.type
_entity_poly.pdbx_seq_one_letter_code
_entity_poly.pdbx_strand_id
1 'polypeptide(L)'
;MPEYNWPDPEHRTLIGRRTLRVDAPVKVSGQAKYTYDVKGPGLLFGKILACPYAHCKIVSIDTSAAEKMAGVKAVEILQKPGAQIHWAGDEVVALAAVDEGTADDAARAIKVKYEKLPHLVSDAEPPPGAAASQGPLSLDDVSDMLDNQVPEREMVSQIQQYGITAKPSEQDLKELKEDGAGAPVLDALQAAAVHPEAAGRPKSRYQKAAVVTMGEVDKAFAEAEVVSEGLYGAPVIVHCCLESHGTTSEWTDDDHLFVHVSTQGVSGIAGQMAEPLKLPASNIHVHQDHVGGGFGSKFSPDRWGIASARLSKKAGGKPVRIMLERARELEVAGCRPSAYARVKVAAKKDGTLVAWDSQSWGTGGPGGGGMPPIPYVFSIPNQRKQHTAISNNIGPARAWRAPNHPQAAVLTMCALDDLAAKLNMDPMEFFLKNLDLVSKQRQTTYAEEFPIAAEMMGWKDKWRPRGTNLSGNLARGVGLSIHTWGGRGHASDCDLSIYPDGSVEIRMGTQDIGTGTRTCIAVVAADALGLPADAIKLYVGDNQYPPSGGSGGSTTPGGVSSSTRRAVVDARDALFTKVAPALNAQAEDLEAVGGMVRLKSDPNRSLSWKEACAKIGAMPITAHGHNDQIASKNKPDLTNSGVGGVQMAEVEVDTDTGIVKVRKMVGVQDCGLVIDPRLAESSVMGGMIMGISYALYEEKVMDPTTGRMLNPNMEFYRLAGFNDIPELKVHMMTGKGYDERGVVGLGEPPVISPGAAISNAVANAIGVRVSFLPLTPDKVLSAWDSRQKAGA
;
A
#
# COMPACT_ATOMS: atom_id res chain seq x y z
N MET A 1 32.68 1.72 20.83
CA MET A 1 31.77 1.07 19.85
C MET A 1 31.15 2.18 19.04
N PRO A 2 30.95 2.00 17.72
CA PRO A 2 30.34 3.02 16.89
C PRO A 2 28.99 3.47 17.46
N GLU A 3 28.74 4.78 17.41
CA GLU A 3 27.48 5.35 17.88
C GLU A 3 26.54 5.53 16.71
N TYR A 4 25.56 4.63 16.58
CA TYR A 4 24.60 4.64 15.44
C TYR A 4 23.40 5.56 15.67
N ASN A 5 23.26 6.20 16.83
CA ASN A 5 22.16 7.12 17.12
C ASN A 5 21.98 8.15 16.00
N TRP A 6 20.75 8.54 15.75
CA TRP A 6 20.49 9.71 14.92
C TRP A 6 21.12 10.95 15.56
N PRO A 7 21.74 11.83 14.76
CA PRO A 7 22.36 13.02 15.33
C PRO A 7 21.33 13.96 15.94
N ASP A 8 21.74 14.67 17.00
CA ASP A 8 20.93 15.73 17.59
C ASP A 8 20.63 16.83 16.55
N PRO A 9 19.49 17.55 16.67
CA PRO A 9 19.05 18.54 15.67
C PRO A 9 20.11 19.57 15.25
N GLU A 10 20.94 20.01 16.21
CA GLU A 10 22.04 20.97 15.98
C GLU A 10 23.20 20.39 15.16
N HIS A 11 23.36 19.08 15.13
CA HIS A 11 24.42 18.39 14.39
C HIS A 11 23.96 17.88 13.01
N ARG A 12 22.68 18.04 12.64
CA ARG A 12 22.13 17.64 11.36
C ARG A 12 22.43 18.68 10.29
N THR A 13 23.05 18.26 9.21
CA THR A 13 23.35 19.14 8.07
C THR A 13 22.32 19.01 6.95
N LEU A 14 21.82 17.80 6.69
CA LEU A 14 20.84 17.47 5.65
C LEU A 14 19.56 16.83 6.21
N ILE A 15 19.67 15.95 7.22
CA ILE A 15 18.51 15.33 7.86
C ILE A 15 17.60 16.42 8.46
N GLY A 16 16.31 16.37 8.12
CA GLY A 16 15.34 17.39 8.51
C GLY A 16 15.35 18.64 7.64
N ARG A 17 16.19 18.70 6.61
CA ARG A 17 16.26 19.81 5.64
C ARG A 17 15.59 19.42 4.33
N ARG A 18 15.07 20.43 3.61
CA ARG A 18 14.44 20.23 2.30
C ARG A 18 15.52 20.04 1.23
N THR A 19 15.73 18.79 0.82
CA THR A 19 16.71 18.42 -0.20
C THR A 19 16.02 18.25 -1.57
N LEU A 20 16.74 18.53 -2.64
CA LEU A 20 16.29 18.18 -3.99
C LEU A 20 16.39 16.65 -4.17
N ARG A 21 15.41 16.06 -4.82
CA ARG A 21 15.45 14.64 -5.16
C ARG A 21 16.66 14.35 -6.05
N VAL A 22 17.49 13.38 -5.64
CA VAL A 22 18.69 12.97 -6.40
C VAL A 22 18.34 12.35 -7.76
N ASP A 23 17.14 11.80 -7.91
CA ASP A 23 16.61 11.21 -9.15
C ASP A 23 15.78 12.20 -10.00
N ALA A 24 15.59 13.44 -9.54
CA ALA A 24 14.81 14.42 -10.28
C ALA A 24 15.41 14.79 -11.65
N PRO A 25 16.73 15.04 -11.78
CA PRO A 25 17.30 15.42 -13.07
C PRO A 25 17.06 14.39 -14.17
N VAL A 26 17.28 13.11 -13.88
CA VAL A 26 17.07 12.03 -14.87
C VAL A 26 15.58 11.81 -15.21
N LYS A 27 14.69 12.07 -14.26
CA LYS A 27 13.23 11.97 -14.48
C LYS A 27 12.70 13.13 -15.34
N VAL A 28 13.02 14.37 -15.01
CA VAL A 28 12.50 15.54 -15.74
C VAL A 28 13.10 15.67 -17.14
N SER A 29 14.31 15.14 -17.36
CA SER A 29 14.95 15.11 -18.68
C SER A 29 14.52 13.93 -19.56
N GLY A 30 13.69 12.99 -19.05
CA GLY A 30 13.29 11.78 -19.78
C GLY A 30 14.40 10.72 -19.89
N GLN A 31 15.49 10.88 -19.13
CA GLN A 31 16.60 9.91 -19.11
C GLN A 31 16.32 8.72 -18.20
N ALA A 32 15.42 8.87 -17.23
CA ALA A 32 14.97 7.78 -16.38
C ALA A 32 14.36 6.66 -17.23
N LYS A 33 14.81 5.41 -16.98
CA LYS A 33 14.31 4.23 -17.70
C LYS A 33 13.39 3.42 -16.78
N TYR A 34 12.25 3.06 -17.36
CA TYR A 34 11.25 2.19 -16.76
C TYR A 34 11.22 0.86 -17.52
N THR A 35 10.53 -0.12 -17.00
CA THR A 35 10.44 -1.45 -17.65
C THR A 35 9.90 -1.35 -19.08
N TYR A 36 8.99 -0.42 -19.35
CA TYR A 36 8.47 -0.17 -20.71
C TYR A 36 9.53 0.40 -21.67
N ASP A 37 10.53 1.11 -21.17
CA ASP A 37 11.55 1.78 -21.97
C ASP A 37 12.71 0.85 -22.38
N VAL A 38 12.73 -0.39 -21.86
CA VAL A 38 13.76 -1.38 -22.20
C VAL A 38 13.71 -1.67 -23.71
N LYS A 39 14.82 -1.45 -24.39
CA LYS A 39 15.00 -1.68 -25.81
C LYS A 39 16.27 -2.49 -26.02
N GLY A 40 16.24 -3.39 -26.98
CA GLY A 40 17.38 -4.21 -27.34
C GLY A 40 17.23 -4.83 -28.72
N PRO A 41 18.34 -5.30 -29.33
CA PRO A 41 18.27 -6.01 -30.58
C PRO A 41 17.37 -7.24 -30.49
N GLY A 42 16.45 -7.37 -31.45
CA GLY A 42 15.58 -8.55 -31.52
C GLY A 42 14.46 -8.58 -30.48
N LEU A 43 14.17 -7.45 -29.80
CA LEU A 43 13.04 -7.34 -28.89
C LEU A 43 11.73 -7.79 -29.56
N LEU A 44 11.04 -8.69 -28.91
CA LEU A 44 9.72 -9.18 -29.30
C LEU A 44 8.65 -8.57 -28.39
N PHE A 45 7.47 -8.38 -28.99
CA PHE A 45 6.31 -7.82 -28.32
C PHE A 45 5.37 -8.94 -27.91
N GLY A 46 5.20 -9.09 -26.60
CA GLY A 46 4.32 -10.08 -26.03
C GLY A 46 2.89 -9.53 -25.90
N LYS A 47 1.92 -10.38 -26.19
CA LYS A 47 0.48 -10.10 -26.02
C LYS A 47 -0.18 -11.23 -25.27
N ILE A 48 -1.20 -10.90 -24.48
CA ILE A 48 -1.99 -11.88 -23.75
C ILE A 48 -3.41 -11.87 -24.27
N LEU A 49 -3.89 -13.05 -24.66
CA LEU A 49 -5.31 -13.31 -24.89
C LEU A 49 -5.94 -13.67 -23.55
N ALA A 50 -6.90 -12.87 -23.11
CA ALA A 50 -7.62 -13.06 -21.87
C ALA A 50 -9.05 -13.60 -22.12
N CYS A 51 -9.61 -14.23 -21.09
CA CYS A 51 -10.99 -14.71 -21.12
C CYS A 51 -11.98 -13.53 -21.08
N PRO A 52 -13.00 -13.50 -21.98
CA PRO A 52 -13.99 -12.43 -21.95
C PRO A 52 -15.16 -12.68 -20.99
N TYR A 53 -15.17 -13.78 -20.25
CA TYR A 53 -16.27 -14.20 -19.39
C TYR A 53 -15.88 -14.19 -17.92
N ALA A 54 -16.78 -13.77 -17.08
CA ALA A 54 -16.57 -13.71 -15.64
C ALA A 54 -16.44 -15.08 -14.96
N HIS A 55 -17.12 -16.10 -15.52
CA HIS A 55 -17.03 -17.47 -15.05
C HIS A 55 -17.29 -18.45 -16.19
N CYS A 56 -16.33 -19.30 -16.47
CA CYS A 56 -16.45 -20.30 -17.53
C CYS A 56 -15.42 -21.42 -17.36
N LYS A 57 -15.59 -22.49 -18.15
CA LYS A 57 -14.60 -23.55 -18.34
C LYS A 57 -14.03 -23.47 -19.73
N ILE A 58 -12.73 -23.63 -19.87
CA ILE A 58 -12.07 -23.72 -21.18
C ILE A 58 -12.35 -25.11 -21.76
N VAL A 59 -13.01 -25.17 -22.91
CA VAL A 59 -13.31 -26.44 -23.61
C VAL A 59 -12.19 -26.82 -24.56
N SER A 60 -11.74 -25.88 -25.39
CA SER A 60 -10.64 -26.10 -26.34
C SER A 60 -9.94 -24.80 -26.68
N ILE A 61 -8.66 -24.93 -27.07
CA ILE A 61 -7.83 -23.81 -27.54
C ILE A 61 -7.18 -24.25 -28.84
N ASP A 62 -7.31 -23.44 -29.88
CA ASP A 62 -6.65 -23.61 -31.15
C ASP A 62 -5.76 -22.40 -31.46
N THR A 63 -4.46 -22.59 -31.34
CA THR A 63 -3.42 -21.57 -31.59
C THR A 63 -2.82 -21.66 -32.99
N SER A 64 -3.21 -22.67 -33.81
CA SER A 64 -2.56 -23.03 -35.05
C SER A 64 -2.49 -21.90 -36.08
N ALA A 65 -3.51 -21.04 -36.15
CA ALA A 65 -3.54 -19.90 -37.06
C ALA A 65 -2.52 -18.81 -36.61
N ALA A 66 -2.42 -18.56 -35.29
CA ALA A 66 -1.45 -17.62 -34.76
C ALA A 66 -0.01 -18.12 -34.93
N GLU A 67 0.26 -19.39 -34.64
CA GLU A 67 1.60 -19.99 -34.78
C GLU A 67 2.13 -19.96 -36.22
N LYS A 68 1.25 -20.02 -37.22
CA LYS A 68 1.61 -19.96 -38.66
C LYS A 68 1.71 -18.53 -39.18
N MET A 69 1.33 -17.53 -38.40
CA MET A 69 1.35 -16.14 -38.84
C MET A 69 2.77 -15.62 -38.96
N ALA A 70 3.08 -15.00 -40.11
CA ALA A 70 4.40 -14.40 -40.32
C ALA A 70 4.68 -13.34 -39.27
N GLY A 71 5.85 -13.42 -38.63
CA GLY A 71 6.24 -12.49 -37.57
C GLY A 71 5.99 -13.01 -36.12
N VAL A 72 5.11 -13.97 -35.90
CA VAL A 72 4.94 -14.67 -34.62
C VAL A 72 6.16 -15.57 -34.39
N LYS A 73 6.71 -15.51 -33.15
CA LYS A 73 7.92 -16.24 -32.77
C LYS A 73 7.69 -17.30 -31.69
N ALA A 74 6.69 -17.10 -30.85
CA ALA A 74 6.34 -18.04 -29.80
C ALA A 74 4.88 -17.90 -29.39
N VAL A 75 4.27 -18.99 -28.94
CA VAL A 75 2.95 -19.05 -28.32
C VAL A 75 3.03 -19.92 -27.08
N GLU A 76 2.36 -19.52 -25.99
CA GLU A 76 2.30 -20.20 -24.71
C GLU A 76 0.86 -20.29 -24.23
N ILE A 77 0.37 -21.51 -23.98
CA ILE A 77 -0.95 -21.73 -23.38
C ILE A 77 -0.77 -21.63 -21.86
N LEU A 78 -1.34 -20.60 -21.25
CA LEU A 78 -1.23 -20.33 -19.82
C LEU A 78 -2.21 -21.18 -18.99
N GLN A 79 -3.40 -21.40 -19.51
CA GLN A 79 -4.43 -22.24 -18.89
C GLN A 79 -4.92 -23.28 -19.89
N LYS A 80 -4.86 -24.56 -19.51
CA LYS A 80 -5.19 -25.70 -20.39
C LYS A 80 -6.71 -25.89 -20.52
N PRO A 81 -7.18 -26.59 -21.59
CA PRO A 81 -8.54 -27.10 -21.62
C PRO A 81 -8.91 -27.89 -20.35
N GLY A 82 -10.08 -27.65 -19.82
CA GLY A 82 -10.55 -28.16 -18.54
C GLY A 82 -10.41 -27.16 -17.39
N ALA A 83 -9.54 -26.17 -17.48
CA ALA A 83 -9.38 -25.12 -16.45
C ALA A 83 -10.65 -24.27 -16.32
N GLN A 84 -10.96 -23.87 -15.10
CA GLN A 84 -12.05 -22.98 -14.76
C GLN A 84 -11.53 -21.56 -14.59
N ILE A 85 -12.20 -20.61 -15.23
CA ILE A 85 -11.92 -19.17 -15.17
C ILE A 85 -12.92 -18.56 -14.19
N HIS A 86 -12.44 -17.69 -13.32
CA HIS A 86 -13.22 -17.11 -12.22
C HIS A 86 -13.51 -15.61 -12.38
N TRP A 87 -12.90 -14.91 -13.34
CA TRP A 87 -13.18 -13.50 -13.66
C TRP A 87 -12.91 -13.19 -15.14
N ALA A 88 -13.58 -12.18 -15.66
CA ALA A 88 -13.28 -11.64 -16.98
C ALA A 88 -11.93 -10.93 -16.97
N GLY A 89 -11.09 -11.19 -17.95
CA GLY A 89 -9.74 -10.66 -18.03
C GLY A 89 -8.64 -11.66 -17.63
N ASP A 90 -8.99 -12.81 -17.04
CA ASP A 90 -8.01 -13.85 -16.67
C ASP A 90 -7.26 -14.37 -17.92
N GLU A 91 -5.94 -14.55 -17.80
CA GLU A 91 -5.03 -14.81 -18.90
C GLU A 91 -5.11 -16.27 -19.38
N VAL A 92 -5.31 -16.49 -20.69
CA VAL A 92 -5.49 -17.83 -21.26
C VAL A 92 -4.33 -18.25 -22.15
N VAL A 93 -3.88 -17.37 -23.05
CA VAL A 93 -2.76 -17.62 -23.95
C VAL A 93 -1.88 -16.40 -24.03
N ALA A 94 -0.58 -16.56 -24.03
CA ALA A 94 0.39 -15.52 -24.33
C ALA A 94 1.11 -15.83 -25.64
N LEU A 95 1.53 -14.81 -26.36
CA LEU A 95 2.32 -14.94 -27.58
C LEU A 95 3.35 -13.83 -27.70
N ALA A 96 4.36 -14.04 -28.54
CA ALA A 96 5.38 -13.04 -28.86
C ALA A 96 5.55 -12.91 -30.38
N ALA A 97 5.59 -11.67 -30.86
CA ALA A 97 5.74 -11.33 -32.27
C ALA A 97 6.79 -10.22 -32.46
N VAL A 98 7.15 -9.97 -33.74
CA VAL A 98 8.18 -8.99 -34.11
C VAL A 98 7.75 -7.54 -33.89
N ASP A 99 6.45 -7.27 -33.83
CA ASP A 99 5.87 -5.96 -33.56
C ASP A 99 4.49 -6.10 -32.89
N GLU A 100 3.99 -5.00 -32.32
CA GLU A 100 2.72 -4.98 -31.57
C GLU A 100 1.50 -5.30 -32.46
N GLY A 101 1.49 -4.81 -33.71
CA GLY A 101 0.40 -5.07 -34.67
C GLY A 101 0.27 -6.55 -35.03
N THR A 102 1.41 -7.20 -35.29
CA THR A 102 1.46 -8.66 -35.52
C THR A 102 1.02 -9.44 -34.29
N ALA A 103 1.41 -8.99 -33.11
CA ALA A 103 0.99 -9.62 -31.82
C ALA A 103 -0.53 -9.52 -31.62
N ASP A 104 -1.13 -8.37 -31.96
CA ASP A 104 -2.57 -8.16 -31.91
C ASP A 104 -3.35 -9.01 -32.91
N ASP A 105 -2.89 -9.09 -34.13
CA ASP A 105 -3.50 -9.92 -35.16
C ASP A 105 -3.42 -11.40 -34.81
N ALA A 106 -2.28 -11.85 -34.30
CA ALA A 106 -2.10 -13.22 -33.83
C ALA A 106 -3.02 -13.55 -32.64
N ALA A 107 -3.14 -12.66 -31.68
CA ALA A 107 -4.05 -12.85 -30.54
C ALA A 107 -5.51 -12.99 -31.02
N ARG A 108 -5.95 -12.18 -31.98
CA ARG A 108 -7.29 -12.30 -32.63
C ARG A 108 -7.49 -13.58 -33.42
N ALA A 109 -6.44 -14.18 -33.96
CA ALA A 109 -6.51 -15.41 -34.71
C ALA A 109 -6.67 -16.68 -33.84
N ILE A 110 -6.33 -16.60 -32.57
CA ILE A 110 -6.49 -17.71 -31.62
C ILE A 110 -7.98 -17.93 -31.34
N LYS A 111 -8.40 -19.20 -31.42
CA LYS A 111 -9.78 -19.59 -31.14
C LYS A 111 -9.87 -20.34 -29.83
N VAL A 112 -10.65 -19.82 -28.88
CA VAL A 112 -10.93 -20.49 -27.62
C VAL A 112 -12.42 -20.74 -27.52
N LYS A 113 -12.79 -21.98 -27.21
CA LYS A 113 -14.17 -22.37 -26.92
C LYS A 113 -14.35 -22.43 -25.41
N TYR A 114 -15.36 -21.74 -24.93
CA TYR A 114 -15.71 -21.67 -23.52
C TYR A 114 -17.10 -22.26 -23.27
N GLU A 115 -17.25 -22.93 -22.14
CA GLU A 115 -18.53 -23.26 -21.52
C GLU A 115 -18.80 -22.23 -20.43
N LYS A 116 -19.85 -21.43 -20.58
CA LYS A 116 -20.20 -20.39 -19.61
C LYS A 116 -20.82 -20.98 -18.37
N LEU A 117 -20.44 -20.48 -17.23
CA LEU A 117 -20.96 -20.86 -15.90
C LEU A 117 -21.64 -19.65 -15.21
N PRO A 118 -22.55 -19.90 -14.26
CA PRO A 118 -23.17 -18.83 -13.48
C PRO A 118 -22.13 -17.99 -12.74
N HIS A 119 -22.26 -16.68 -12.79
CA HIS A 119 -21.37 -15.74 -12.12
C HIS A 119 -22.12 -14.80 -11.18
N LEU A 120 -21.37 -14.17 -10.27
CA LEU A 120 -21.80 -13.09 -9.40
C LEU A 120 -20.72 -11.99 -9.45
N VAL A 121 -21.12 -10.75 -9.69
CA VAL A 121 -20.19 -9.59 -9.66
C VAL A 121 -20.70 -8.48 -8.73
N SER A 122 -21.82 -8.71 -8.06
CA SER A 122 -22.37 -7.80 -7.06
C SER A 122 -21.72 -8.02 -5.70
N ASP A 123 -21.55 -6.94 -4.94
CA ASP A 123 -21.17 -6.90 -3.55
C ASP A 123 -22.26 -6.27 -2.67
N ALA A 124 -23.51 -6.29 -3.17
CA ALA A 124 -24.68 -5.85 -2.43
C ALA A 124 -24.83 -6.59 -1.08
N GLU A 125 -25.58 -6.00 -0.17
CA GLU A 125 -25.87 -6.61 1.14
C GLU A 125 -26.33 -8.06 0.96
N PRO A 126 -25.77 -9.03 1.69
CA PRO A 126 -26.18 -10.42 1.59
C PRO A 126 -27.66 -10.56 1.89
N PRO A 127 -28.44 -11.33 1.11
CA PRO A 127 -29.86 -11.49 1.35
C PRO A 127 -30.12 -12.11 2.75
N PRO A 128 -31.22 -11.74 3.42
CA PRO A 128 -31.62 -12.35 4.67
C PRO A 128 -31.69 -13.89 4.52
N GLY A 129 -31.03 -14.61 5.41
CA GLY A 129 -30.97 -16.08 5.34
C GLY A 129 -29.96 -16.65 4.36
N ALA A 130 -29.13 -15.84 3.72
CA ALA A 130 -27.91 -16.32 3.04
C ALA A 130 -27.14 -17.22 4.02
N ALA A 131 -27.04 -18.52 3.66
CA ALA A 131 -26.59 -19.56 4.57
C ALA A 131 -25.25 -19.20 5.22
N ALA A 132 -25.27 -19.08 6.55
CA ALA A 132 -24.06 -19.09 7.33
C ALA A 132 -23.52 -20.52 7.30
N SER A 133 -22.57 -20.80 6.43
CA SER A 133 -21.71 -21.95 6.59
C SER A 133 -20.34 -21.62 6.03
N GLN A 134 -19.50 -21.06 6.88
CA GLN A 134 -18.11 -21.36 6.77
C GLN A 134 -17.97 -22.84 7.12
N GLY A 135 -17.67 -23.68 6.15
CA GLY A 135 -17.24 -25.04 6.40
C GLY A 135 -15.79 -25.04 6.92
N PRO A 136 -15.23 -26.20 7.21
CA PRO A 136 -13.83 -26.33 7.56
C PRO A 136 -12.93 -25.65 6.53
N LEU A 137 -11.90 -24.97 7.01
CA LEU A 137 -10.98 -24.21 6.18
C LEU A 137 -10.03 -25.14 5.41
N SER A 138 -9.77 -24.88 4.15
CA SER A 138 -8.64 -25.48 3.44
C SER A 138 -7.33 -24.73 3.79
N LEU A 139 -6.18 -25.31 3.48
CA LEU A 139 -4.89 -24.62 3.64
C LEU A 139 -4.81 -23.39 2.72
N ASP A 140 -5.41 -23.49 1.51
CA ASP A 140 -5.55 -22.35 0.60
C ASP A 140 -6.36 -21.20 1.23
N ASP A 141 -7.41 -21.52 2.01
CA ASP A 141 -8.16 -20.49 2.73
C ASP A 141 -7.32 -19.76 3.76
N VAL A 142 -6.43 -20.50 4.45
CA VAL A 142 -5.52 -19.90 5.43
C VAL A 142 -4.46 -19.05 4.74
N SER A 143 -3.92 -19.48 3.62
CA SER A 143 -3.02 -18.69 2.77
C SER A 143 -3.70 -17.42 2.27
N ASP A 144 -4.91 -17.53 1.73
CA ASP A 144 -5.73 -16.38 1.32
C ASP A 144 -5.98 -15.40 2.48
N MET A 145 -6.15 -15.90 3.71
CA MET A 145 -6.32 -15.04 4.89
C MET A 145 -5.03 -14.30 5.24
N LEU A 146 -3.86 -14.94 5.09
CA LEU A 146 -2.56 -14.30 5.27
C LEU A 146 -2.33 -13.21 4.21
N ASP A 147 -2.57 -13.52 2.95
CA ASP A 147 -2.47 -12.57 1.84
C ASP A 147 -3.36 -11.35 2.02
N ASN A 148 -4.57 -11.57 2.55
CA ASN A 148 -5.52 -10.51 2.86
C ASN A 148 -5.26 -9.84 4.22
N GLN A 149 -4.17 -10.16 4.90
CA GLN A 149 -3.75 -9.59 6.19
C GLN A 149 -4.84 -9.67 7.27
N VAL A 150 -5.58 -10.78 7.30
CA VAL A 150 -6.56 -11.06 8.36
C VAL A 150 -5.82 -11.10 9.70
N PRO A 151 -6.32 -10.42 10.75
CA PRO A 151 -5.67 -10.42 12.05
C PRO A 151 -5.46 -11.84 12.59
N GLU A 152 -4.26 -12.12 13.06
CA GLU A 152 -3.86 -13.45 13.57
C GLU A 152 -4.87 -14.05 14.55
N ARG A 153 -5.37 -13.23 15.49
CA ARG A 153 -6.41 -13.65 16.44
C ARG A 153 -7.70 -14.11 15.76
N GLU A 154 -8.06 -13.50 14.66
CA GLU A 154 -9.26 -13.86 13.90
C GLU A 154 -9.06 -15.14 13.13
N MET A 155 -7.90 -15.34 12.51
CA MET A 155 -7.51 -16.57 11.86
C MET A 155 -7.55 -17.75 12.83
N VAL A 156 -6.94 -17.60 14.01
CA VAL A 156 -6.95 -18.60 15.08
C VAL A 156 -8.38 -18.94 15.50
N SER A 157 -9.22 -17.92 15.68
CA SER A 157 -10.64 -18.12 16.06
C SER A 157 -11.41 -18.92 15.00
N GLN A 158 -11.20 -18.64 13.71
CA GLN A 158 -11.86 -19.34 12.61
C GLN A 158 -11.36 -20.79 12.49
N ILE A 159 -10.06 -21.03 12.60
CA ILE A 159 -9.47 -22.36 12.58
C ILE A 159 -10.05 -23.23 13.73
N GLN A 160 -10.10 -22.67 14.94
CA GLN A 160 -10.65 -23.39 16.11
C GLN A 160 -12.13 -23.65 16.00
N GLN A 161 -12.89 -22.74 15.43
CA GLN A 161 -14.35 -22.85 15.32
C GLN A 161 -14.79 -23.82 14.21
N TYR A 162 -14.17 -23.78 13.05
CA TYR A 162 -14.62 -24.51 11.86
C TYR A 162 -13.79 -25.75 11.55
N GLY A 163 -12.60 -25.88 12.13
CA GLY A 163 -11.66 -26.93 11.77
C GLY A 163 -11.04 -26.72 10.39
N ILE A 164 -10.38 -27.75 9.89
CA ILE A 164 -9.70 -27.75 8.59
C ILE A 164 -10.11 -28.95 7.73
N THR A 165 -9.98 -28.83 6.41
CA THR A 165 -10.34 -29.93 5.48
C THR A 165 -9.27 -31.02 5.37
N ALA A 166 -8.00 -30.68 5.65
CA ALA A 166 -6.88 -31.60 5.63
C ALA A 166 -5.84 -31.21 6.70
N LYS A 167 -5.20 -32.22 7.31
CA LYS A 167 -4.11 -31.95 8.26
C LYS A 167 -2.90 -31.41 7.50
N PRO A 168 -2.33 -30.27 7.90
CA PRO A 168 -1.16 -29.72 7.24
C PRO A 168 0.06 -30.63 7.40
N SER A 169 0.83 -30.78 6.33
CA SER A 169 2.16 -31.42 6.37
C SER A 169 3.19 -30.46 6.98
N GLU A 170 4.39 -30.98 7.30
CA GLU A 170 5.50 -30.12 7.74
C GLU A 170 5.89 -29.09 6.67
N GLN A 171 5.75 -29.44 5.40
CA GLN A 171 6.01 -28.54 4.27
C GLN A 171 4.96 -27.42 4.21
N ASP A 172 3.65 -27.74 4.34
CA ASP A 172 2.58 -26.76 4.35
C ASP A 172 2.76 -25.74 5.50
N LEU A 173 3.12 -26.20 6.69
CA LEU A 173 3.36 -25.33 7.84
C LEU A 173 4.58 -24.44 7.62
N LYS A 174 5.61 -24.93 6.92
CA LYS A 174 6.77 -24.14 6.56
C LYS A 174 6.40 -23.05 5.54
N GLU A 175 5.64 -23.39 4.51
CA GLU A 175 5.16 -22.45 3.49
C GLU A 175 4.29 -21.36 4.12
N LEU A 176 3.29 -21.73 4.92
CA LEU A 176 2.45 -20.76 5.63
C LEU A 176 3.25 -19.85 6.56
N LYS A 177 4.33 -20.36 7.20
CA LYS A 177 5.22 -19.55 8.02
C LYS A 177 6.03 -18.56 7.18
N GLU A 178 6.51 -18.99 6.00
CA GLU A 178 7.19 -18.13 5.04
C GLU A 178 6.24 -17.04 4.50
N ASP A 179 4.94 -17.36 4.34
CA ASP A 179 3.88 -16.44 3.95
C ASP A 179 3.42 -15.52 5.10
N GLY A 180 3.99 -15.66 6.30
CA GLY A 180 3.77 -14.74 7.41
C GLY A 180 2.87 -15.27 8.54
N ALA A 181 2.51 -16.55 8.55
CA ALA A 181 1.74 -17.14 9.65
C ALA A 181 2.55 -17.10 10.96
N GLY A 182 1.98 -16.48 11.99
CA GLY A 182 2.54 -16.47 13.34
C GLY A 182 2.38 -17.81 14.06
N ALA A 183 3.17 -18.01 15.13
CA ALA A 183 3.10 -19.26 15.91
C ALA A 183 1.67 -19.61 16.36
N PRO A 184 0.81 -18.70 16.84
CA PRO A 184 -0.57 -19.02 17.21
C PRO A 184 -1.43 -19.60 16.07
N VAL A 185 -1.22 -19.15 14.83
CA VAL A 185 -1.94 -19.69 13.65
C VAL A 185 -1.47 -21.10 13.36
N LEU A 186 -0.15 -21.33 13.36
CA LEU A 186 0.45 -22.65 13.11
C LEU A 186 0.04 -23.67 14.18
N ASP A 187 0.02 -23.27 15.45
CA ASP A 187 -0.43 -24.10 16.57
C ASP A 187 -1.92 -24.42 16.45
N ALA A 188 -2.74 -23.45 16.06
CA ALA A 188 -4.16 -23.67 15.83
C ALA A 188 -4.43 -24.65 14.70
N LEU A 189 -3.68 -24.59 13.59
CA LEU A 189 -3.77 -25.50 12.46
C LEU A 189 -3.39 -26.94 12.86
N GLN A 190 -2.34 -27.10 13.67
CA GLN A 190 -1.92 -28.42 14.15
C GLN A 190 -2.96 -29.06 15.10
N ALA A 191 -3.63 -28.24 15.90
CA ALA A 191 -4.63 -28.67 16.87
C ALA A 191 -6.06 -28.76 16.29
N ALA A 192 -6.28 -28.28 15.07
CA ALA A 192 -7.62 -28.18 14.48
C ALA A 192 -8.28 -29.55 14.24
N ALA A 193 -9.62 -29.58 14.39
CA ALA A 193 -10.42 -30.72 13.94
C ALA A 193 -10.33 -30.85 12.41
N VAL A 194 -10.13 -32.11 11.93
CA VAL A 194 -9.97 -32.36 10.49
C VAL A 194 -11.27 -32.95 9.93
N HIS A 195 -11.79 -32.35 8.87
CA HIS A 195 -13.05 -32.69 8.21
C HIS A 195 -12.84 -33.01 6.72
N PRO A 196 -12.26 -34.16 6.38
CA PRO A 196 -11.92 -34.51 4.99
C PRO A 196 -13.17 -34.62 4.09
N GLU A 197 -14.33 -34.90 4.67
CA GLU A 197 -15.61 -35.00 3.97
C GLU A 197 -16.10 -33.65 3.42
N ALA A 198 -15.52 -32.57 3.89
CA ALA A 198 -15.82 -31.23 3.42
C ALA A 198 -14.89 -30.78 2.27
N ALA A 199 -13.81 -31.51 2.00
CA ALA A 199 -12.90 -31.20 0.92
C ALA A 199 -13.59 -31.23 -0.45
N GLY A 200 -13.42 -30.17 -1.24
CA GLY A 200 -14.01 -30.06 -2.58
C GLY A 200 -15.51 -29.76 -2.64
N ARG A 201 -16.18 -29.53 -1.51
CA ARG A 201 -17.58 -29.04 -1.54
C ARG A 201 -17.62 -27.61 -2.05
N PRO A 202 -18.62 -27.24 -2.91
CA PRO A 202 -18.79 -25.87 -3.32
C PRO A 202 -18.98 -24.97 -2.10
N LYS A 203 -18.08 -24.01 -1.90
CA LYS A 203 -18.21 -23.02 -0.83
C LYS A 203 -19.39 -22.10 -1.11
N SER A 204 -20.11 -21.71 -0.06
CA SER A 204 -21.10 -20.64 -0.18
C SER A 204 -20.39 -19.37 -0.67
N ARG A 205 -21.05 -18.64 -1.60
CA ARG A 205 -20.56 -17.31 -2.01
C ARG A 205 -20.60 -16.28 -0.89
N TYR A 206 -21.31 -16.56 0.19
CA TYR A 206 -21.43 -15.73 1.39
C TYR A 206 -20.83 -16.50 2.57
N GLN A 207 -19.70 -16.00 3.07
CA GLN A 207 -19.01 -16.59 4.21
C GLN A 207 -19.21 -15.66 5.42
N LYS A 208 -20.11 -16.06 6.31
CA LYS A 208 -20.46 -15.28 7.50
C LYS A 208 -19.58 -15.71 8.66
N ALA A 209 -18.74 -14.81 9.15
CA ALA A 209 -17.89 -15.05 10.30
C ALA A 209 -18.68 -15.16 11.60
N ALA A 210 -18.06 -15.72 12.65
CA ALA A 210 -18.59 -15.73 13.98
C ALA A 210 -18.82 -14.29 14.49
N VAL A 211 -19.79 -14.16 15.39
CA VAL A 211 -19.99 -12.89 16.11
C VAL A 211 -18.89 -12.74 17.14
N VAL A 212 -18.13 -11.64 17.05
CA VAL A 212 -17.14 -11.26 18.07
C VAL A 212 -17.78 -10.25 19.02
N THR A 213 -17.81 -10.56 20.31
CA THR A 213 -18.40 -9.72 21.36
C THR A 213 -17.37 -9.43 22.44
N MET A 214 -17.33 -8.16 22.89
CA MET A 214 -16.56 -7.71 24.04
C MET A 214 -17.46 -6.85 24.94
N GLY A 215 -17.38 -7.04 26.25
CA GLY A 215 -18.22 -6.32 27.22
C GLY A 215 -19.70 -6.72 27.19
N GLU A 216 -20.55 -5.88 27.74
CA GLU A 216 -21.99 -6.09 27.89
C GLU A 216 -22.80 -5.22 26.91
N VAL A 217 -22.77 -5.58 25.62
CA VAL A 217 -23.24 -4.73 24.53
C VAL A 217 -24.71 -4.36 24.67
N ASP A 218 -25.59 -5.33 24.90
CA ASP A 218 -27.04 -5.08 24.97
C ASP A 218 -27.42 -4.19 26.18
N LYS A 219 -26.74 -4.38 27.32
CA LYS A 219 -26.90 -3.52 28.51
C LYS A 219 -26.41 -2.11 28.21
N ALA A 220 -25.23 -1.98 27.60
CA ALA A 220 -24.65 -0.68 27.26
C ALA A 220 -25.53 0.13 26.30
N PHE A 221 -26.16 -0.54 25.31
CA PHE A 221 -27.16 0.12 24.45
C PHE A 221 -28.46 0.48 25.18
N ALA A 222 -28.93 -0.34 26.12
CA ALA A 222 -30.13 -0.05 26.90
C ALA A 222 -29.95 1.13 27.86
N GLU A 223 -28.74 1.31 28.39
CA GLU A 223 -28.35 2.40 29.29
C GLU A 223 -27.86 3.67 28.56
N ALA A 224 -27.65 3.59 27.24
CA ALA A 224 -27.17 4.72 26.47
C ALA A 224 -28.21 5.80 26.30
N GLU A 225 -27.77 7.06 26.37
CA GLU A 225 -28.66 8.23 26.26
C GLU A 225 -28.86 8.69 24.81
N VAL A 226 -27.85 8.47 23.93
CA VAL A 226 -27.92 8.78 22.51
C VAL A 226 -27.38 7.62 21.69
N VAL A 227 -28.15 7.18 20.71
CA VAL A 227 -27.82 6.09 19.80
C VAL A 227 -27.90 6.60 18.35
N SER A 228 -26.87 6.31 17.57
CA SER A 228 -26.86 6.54 16.13
C SER A 228 -26.77 5.19 15.41
N GLU A 229 -27.57 5.05 14.36
CA GLU A 229 -27.53 3.90 13.45
C GLU A 229 -27.45 4.41 12.02
N GLY A 230 -26.56 3.79 11.22
CA GLY A 230 -26.36 4.19 9.84
C GLY A 230 -25.78 3.08 8.99
N LEU A 231 -25.77 3.33 7.70
CA LEU A 231 -25.20 2.47 6.67
C LEU A 231 -24.06 3.21 6.00
N TYR A 232 -22.88 2.59 5.96
CA TYR A 232 -21.65 3.18 5.45
C TYR A 232 -20.92 2.20 4.54
N GLY A 233 -20.17 2.72 3.56
CA GLY A 233 -19.40 1.84 2.70
C GLY A 233 -18.49 2.51 1.71
N ALA A 234 -17.51 1.71 1.25
CA ALA A 234 -16.60 2.04 0.18
C ALA A 234 -16.60 0.90 -0.85
N PRO A 235 -16.76 1.18 -2.15
CA PRO A 235 -16.80 0.18 -3.19
C PRO A 235 -15.42 -0.38 -3.50
N VAL A 236 -15.40 -1.39 -4.36
CA VAL A 236 -14.17 -1.88 -4.98
C VAL A 236 -13.57 -0.78 -5.86
N ILE A 237 -12.28 -0.51 -5.65
CA ILE A 237 -11.47 0.33 -6.53
C ILE A 237 -10.27 -0.44 -7.05
N VAL A 238 -9.72 -0.06 -8.22
CA VAL A 238 -8.61 -0.78 -8.85
C VAL A 238 -7.29 -0.03 -8.75
N HIS A 239 -6.18 -0.74 -8.92
CA HIS A 239 -4.87 -0.11 -9.10
C HIS A 239 -4.82 0.58 -10.46
N CYS A 240 -4.26 1.78 -10.48
CA CYS A 240 -4.12 2.61 -11.67
C CYS A 240 -2.72 3.21 -11.74
N CYS A 241 -1.70 2.34 -11.72
CA CYS A 241 -0.31 2.77 -11.83
C CYS A 241 -0.08 3.41 -13.21
N LEU A 242 0.64 4.53 -13.29
CA LEU A 242 0.96 5.16 -14.57
C LEU A 242 1.79 4.23 -15.45
N GLU A 243 2.83 3.59 -14.88
CA GLU A 243 3.45 2.43 -15.49
C GLU A 243 2.59 1.21 -15.20
N SER A 244 2.04 0.57 -16.23
CA SER A 244 1.29 -0.68 -16.06
C SER A 244 2.19 -1.82 -15.57
N HIS A 245 1.59 -2.91 -15.09
CA HIS A 245 2.34 -4.12 -14.76
C HIS A 245 2.98 -4.70 -16.01
N GLY A 246 4.19 -5.21 -15.85
CA GLY A 246 4.87 -5.85 -16.98
C GLY A 246 6.30 -6.24 -16.69
N THR A 247 6.85 -6.96 -17.65
CA THR A 247 8.16 -7.59 -17.56
C THR A 247 8.77 -7.69 -18.95
N THR A 248 10.09 -7.50 -19.05
CA THR A 248 10.89 -7.88 -20.20
C THR A 248 11.87 -8.96 -19.78
N SER A 249 11.79 -10.14 -20.35
CA SER A 249 12.64 -11.30 -20.02
C SER A 249 13.49 -11.71 -21.19
N GLU A 250 14.77 -12.06 -20.93
CA GLU A 250 15.75 -12.49 -21.92
C GLU A 250 16.58 -13.65 -21.36
N TRP A 251 16.62 -14.79 -22.03
CA TRP A 251 17.56 -15.86 -21.71
C TRP A 251 18.90 -15.54 -22.34
N THR A 252 19.92 -15.31 -21.50
CA THR A 252 21.28 -15.00 -21.95
C THR A 252 22.01 -16.26 -22.41
N ASP A 253 21.61 -17.41 -21.90
CA ASP A 253 22.00 -18.76 -22.30
C ASP A 253 20.94 -19.78 -21.87
N ASP A 254 21.28 -21.07 -21.89
CA ASP A 254 20.31 -22.13 -21.55
C ASP A 254 19.86 -22.12 -20.08
N ASP A 255 20.67 -21.61 -19.16
CA ASP A 255 20.47 -21.69 -17.72
C ASP A 255 20.37 -20.33 -17.01
N HIS A 256 20.57 -19.21 -17.71
CA HIS A 256 20.53 -17.88 -17.12
C HIS A 256 19.46 -16.99 -17.75
N LEU A 257 18.68 -16.36 -16.88
CA LEU A 257 17.57 -15.47 -17.23
C LEU A 257 17.84 -14.06 -16.71
N PHE A 258 17.74 -13.07 -17.57
CA PHE A 258 17.75 -11.66 -17.22
C PHE A 258 16.33 -11.09 -17.32
N VAL A 259 15.90 -10.34 -16.27
CA VAL A 259 14.52 -9.87 -16.12
C VAL A 259 14.51 -8.40 -15.76
N HIS A 260 13.95 -7.56 -16.63
CA HIS A 260 13.49 -6.23 -16.27
C HIS A 260 12.02 -6.33 -15.84
N VAL A 261 11.70 -5.89 -14.62
CA VAL A 261 10.34 -6.00 -14.09
C VAL A 261 9.91 -4.76 -13.34
N SER A 262 8.68 -4.31 -13.55
CA SER A 262 8.08 -3.26 -12.73
C SER A 262 7.61 -3.87 -11.40
N THR A 263 8.43 -3.75 -10.34
CA THR A 263 8.18 -4.44 -9.06
C THR A 263 8.43 -3.57 -7.83
N GLN A 264 7.74 -3.90 -6.74
CA GLN A 264 7.95 -3.36 -5.39
C GLN A 264 8.89 -4.24 -4.53
N GLY A 265 9.44 -5.32 -5.08
CA GLY A 265 10.24 -6.27 -4.32
C GLY A 265 11.31 -6.96 -5.15
N VAL A 266 12.29 -6.20 -5.67
CA VAL A 266 13.31 -6.70 -6.60
C VAL A 266 14.06 -7.92 -6.07
N SER A 267 14.38 -7.98 -4.78
CA SER A 267 15.09 -9.10 -4.16
C SER A 267 14.26 -10.39 -4.10
N GLY A 268 12.92 -10.30 -4.14
CA GLY A 268 12.03 -11.48 -4.03
C GLY A 268 11.62 -12.11 -5.36
N ILE A 269 11.73 -11.40 -6.48
CA ILE A 269 11.21 -11.85 -7.78
C ILE A 269 11.90 -13.11 -8.28
N ALA A 270 13.22 -13.22 -8.13
CA ALA A 270 13.96 -14.40 -8.58
C ALA A 270 13.44 -15.69 -7.92
N GLY A 271 13.22 -15.66 -6.60
CA GLY A 271 12.66 -16.79 -5.86
C GLY A 271 11.26 -17.20 -6.35
N GLN A 272 10.42 -16.22 -6.67
CA GLN A 272 9.06 -16.48 -7.16
C GLN A 272 9.03 -17.00 -8.61
N MET A 273 10.04 -16.69 -9.42
CA MET A 273 10.16 -17.19 -10.79
C MET A 273 10.82 -18.58 -10.86
N ALA A 274 11.58 -18.97 -9.84
CA ALA A 274 12.42 -20.16 -9.84
C ALA A 274 11.63 -21.46 -10.07
N GLU A 275 10.62 -21.72 -9.26
CA GLU A 275 9.80 -22.95 -9.35
C GLU A 275 9.02 -23.01 -10.67
N PRO A 276 8.23 -21.97 -11.08
CA PRO A 276 7.49 -22.01 -12.34
C PRO A 276 8.35 -22.17 -13.60
N LEU A 277 9.62 -21.73 -13.56
CA LEU A 277 10.56 -21.84 -14.67
C LEU A 277 11.49 -23.05 -14.54
N LYS A 278 11.48 -23.75 -13.41
CA LYS A 278 12.40 -24.85 -13.07
C LYS A 278 13.87 -24.44 -13.21
N LEU A 279 14.17 -23.26 -12.66
CA LEU A 279 15.49 -22.63 -12.73
C LEU A 279 15.93 -22.23 -11.31
N PRO A 280 17.19 -22.44 -10.90
CA PRO A 280 17.68 -21.93 -9.63
C PRO A 280 17.51 -20.40 -9.55
N ALA A 281 17.07 -19.88 -8.40
CA ALA A 281 16.91 -18.44 -8.20
C ALA A 281 18.21 -17.65 -8.42
N SER A 282 19.37 -18.26 -8.13
CA SER A 282 20.70 -17.70 -8.40
C SER A 282 20.98 -17.41 -9.87
N ASN A 283 20.27 -18.09 -10.77
CA ASN A 283 20.43 -17.96 -12.22
C ASN A 283 19.43 -16.95 -12.82
N ILE A 284 18.66 -16.27 -11.98
CA ILE A 284 17.70 -15.24 -12.38
C ILE A 284 18.19 -13.87 -11.90
N HIS A 285 18.69 -13.09 -12.84
CA HIS A 285 19.10 -11.71 -12.57
C HIS A 285 17.93 -10.78 -12.80
N VAL A 286 17.51 -10.09 -11.74
CA VAL A 286 16.37 -9.15 -11.73
C VAL A 286 16.87 -7.73 -11.59
N HIS A 287 16.49 -6.88 -12.51
CA HIS A 287 16.91 -5.49 -12.54
C HIS A 287 15.75 -4.54 -12.83
N GLN A 288 15.78 -3.36 -12.21
CA GLN A 288 14.91 -2.21 -12.52
C GLN A 288 15.56 -0.89 -12.07
N ASP A 289 15.58 0.09 -12.95
CA ASP A 289 16.09 1.42 -12.59
C ASP A 289 15.04 2.27 -11.87
N HIS A 290 13.86 2.38 -12.48
CA HIS A 290 12.75 3.19 -11.96
C HIS A 290 11.42 2.43 -12.07
N VAL A 291 10.50 2.75 -11.15
CA VAL A 291 9.15 2.17 -11.10
C VAL A 291 8.12 3.29 -11.13
N GLY A 292 7.17 3.18 -12.04
CA GLY A 292 6.09 4.15 -12.25
C GLY A 292 4.86 3.93 -11.36
N GLY A 293 5.11 3.66 -10.05
CA GLY A 293 4.08 3.37 -9.06
C GLY A 293 3.77 1.88 -8.92
N GLY A 294 3.26 1.48 -7.76
CA GLY A 294 2.88 0.10 -7.48
C GLY A 294 1.70 0.01 -6.52
N PHE A 295 1.69 0.84 -5.48
CA PHE A 295 0.60 0.98 -4.50
C PHE A 295 0.15 -0.31 -3.82
N GLY A 296 0.98 -1.38 -3.87
CA GLY A 296 0.73 -2.68 -3.28
C GLY A 296 0.43 -3.79 -4.28
N SER A 297 0.33 -3.52 -5.58
CA SER A 297 -0.02 -4.53 -6.58
C SER A 297 1.16 -5.21 -7.27
N LYS A 298 2.39 -4.71 -7.10
CA LYS A 298 3.57 -5.14 -7.86
C LYS A 298 4.59 -5.93 -7.03
N PHE A 299 4.13 -6.90 -6.22
CA PHE A 299 5.02 -7.74 -5.40
C PHE A 299 5.41 -9.05 -6.06
N SER A 300 4.79 -9.42 -7.17
CA SER A 300 5.05 -10.67 -7.87
C SER A 300 5.33 -10.46 -9.35
N PRO A 301 5.98 -11.43 -10.03
CA PRO A 301 6.14 -11.40 -11.48
C PRO A 301 4.82 -11.68 -12.20
N ASP A 302 3.86 -12.26 -11.53
CA ASP A 302 2.57 -12.68 -12.06
C ASP A 302 2.67 -13.65 -13.26
N ARG A 303 1.52 -14.05 -13.82
CA ARG A 303 1.50 -14.92 -15.01
C ARG A 303 2.14 -14.27 -16.23
N TRP A 304 2.00 -12.95 -16.40
CA TRP A 304 2.62 -12.24 -17.53
C TRP A 304 4.14 -12.23 -17.45
N GLY A 305 4.74 -12.13 -16.25
CA GLY A 305 6.20 -12.23 -16.08
C GLY A 305 6.73 -13.63 -16.36
N ILE A 306 6.04 -14.65 -15.85
CA ILE A 306 6.37 -16.05 -16.15
C ILE A 306 6.20 -16.34 -17.66
N ALA A 307 5.12 -15.84 -18.27
CA ALA A 307 4.86 -15.98 -19.70
C ALA A 307 5.95 -15.30 -20.55
N SER A 308 6.38 -14.09 -20.18
CA SER A 308 7.49 -13.39 -20.83
C SER A 308 8.75 -14.24 -20.88
N ALA A 309 9.14 -14.84 -19.75
CA ALA A 309 10.32 -15.72 -19.66
C ALA A 309 10.17 -17.01 -20.50
N ARG A 310 9.00 -17.65 -20.47
CA ARG A 310 8.73 -18.86 -21.27
C ARG A 310 8.71 -18.58 -22.78
N LEU A 311 8.11 -17.47 -23.18
CA LEU A 311 8.09 -17.02 -24.57
C LEU A 311 9.49 -16.67 -25.07
N SER A 312 10.33 -16.05 -24.23
CA SER A 312 11.73 -15.77 -24.54
C SER A 312 12.50 -17.07 -24.80
N LYS A 313 12.35 -18.09 -23.92
CA LYS A 313 12.98 -19.40 -24.11
C LYS A 313 12.56 -20.03 -25.45
N LYS A 314 11.25 -20.04 -25.75
CA LYS A 314 10.71 -20.57 -27.03
C LYS A 314 11.19 -19.79 -28.26
N ALA A 315 11.46 -18.49 -28.11
CA ALA A 315 11.95 -17.63 -29.17
C ALA A 315 13.49 -17.66 -29.36
N GLY A 316 14.15 -18.65 -28.75
CA GLY A 316 15.62 -18.80 -28.83
C GLY A 316 16.37 -17.77 -27.99
N GLY A 317 15.88 -17.42 -26.82
CA GLY A 317 16.49 -16.50 -25.85
C GLY A 317 16.22 -15.01 -26.12
N LYS A 318 15.58 -14.65 -27.23
CA LYS A 318 15.30 -13.23 -27.56
C LYS A 318 14.52 -12.55 -26.47
N PRO A 319 14.80 -11.25 -26.19
CA PRO A 319 14.04 -10.50 -25.20
C PRO A 319 12.55 -10.42 -25.61
N VAL A 320 11.66 -10.74 -24.68
CA VAL A 320 10.22 -10.63 -24.83
C VAL A 320 9.67 -9.67 -23.80
N ARG A 321 9.01 -8.62 -24.24
CA ARG A 321 8.35 -7.64 -23.41
C ARG A 321 6.83 -7.89 -23.36
N ILE A 322 6.30 -8.12 -22.17
CA ILE A 322 4.86 -8.09 -21.91
C ILE A 322 4.58 -6.95 -20.95
N MET A 323 3.86 -5.94 -21.43
CA MET A 323 3.29 -4.87 -20.60
C MET A 323 1.78 -4.91 -20.74
N LEU A 324 1.05 -4.85 -19.62
CA LEU A 324 -0.40 -4.84 -19.64
C LEU A 324 -0.92 -3.54 -20.29
N GLU A 325 -1.87 -3.67 -21.20
CA GLU A 325 -2.64 -2.53 -21.68
C GLU A 325 -3.51 -1.98 -20.56
N ARG A 326 -3.86 -0.69 -20.61
CA ARG A 326 -4.62 -0.04 -19.55
C ARG A 326 -5.93 -0.76 -19.20
N ALA A 327 -6.65 -1.26 -20.18
CA ALA A 327 -7.87 -2.02 -19.90
C ALA A 327 -7.57 -3.28 -19.08
N ARG A 328 -6.53 -4.02 -19.43
CA ARG A 328 -6.09 -5.20 -18.69
C ARG A 328 -5.56 -4.85 -17.30
N GLU A 329 -4.79 -3.79 -17.19
CA GLU A 329 -4.34 -3.27 -15.90
C GLU A 329 -5.51 -3.10 -14.93
N LEU A 330 -6.57 -2.40 -15.36
CA LEU A 330 -7.74 -2.13 -14.53
C LEU A 330 -8.59 -3.39 -14.24
N GLU A 331 -8.57 -4.38 -15.12
CA GLU A 331 -9.30 -5.64 -14.92
C GLU A 331 -8.60 -6.60 -13.97
N VAL A 332 -7.26 -6.77 -14.09
CA VAL A 332 -6.53 -7.92 -13.49
C VAL A 332 -5.38 -7.56 -12.56
N ALA A 333 -4.91 -6.30 -12.52
CA ALA A 333 -3.78 -5.91 -11.68
C ALA A 333 -4.11 -5.85 -10.17
N GLY A 334 -5.28 -6.29 -9.78
CA GLY A 334 -5.77 -6.32 -8.41
C GLY A 334 -6.66 -5.13 -8.05
N CYS A 335 -7.40 -5.30 -6.97
CA CYS A 335 -8.32 -4.28 -6.48
C CYS A 335 -8.22 -4.14 -4.95
N ARG A 336 -8.59 -2.96 -4.43
CA ARG A 336 -8.92 -2.81 -3.02
C ARG A 336 -10.30 -3.42 -2.81
N PRO A 337 -10.49 -4.33 -1.83
CA PRO A 337 -11.79 -4.88 -1.49
C PRO A 337 -12.82 -3.80 -1.17
N SER A 338 -14.08 -4.04 -1.48
CA SER A 338 -15.16 -3.25 -0.92
C SER A 338 -15.33 -3.55 0.57
N ALA A 339 -15.90 -2.59 1.29
CA ALA A 339 -16.37 -2.80 2.64
C ALA A 339 -17.60 -1.93 2.91
N TYR A 340 -18.64 -2.56 3.40
CA TYR A 340 -19.89 -1.95 3.80
C TYR A 340 -20.22 -2.38 5.23
N ALA A 341 -20.93 -1.55 5.98
CA ALA A 341 -21.40 -1.93 7.30
C ALA A 341 -22.69 -1.19 7.69
N ARG A 342 -23.57 -1.93 8.32
CA ARG A 342 -24.62 -1.37 9.15
C ARG A 342 -24.03 -1.21 10.56
N VAL A 343 -23.96 0.02 11.03
CA VAL A 343 -23.31 0.35 12.30
C VAL A 343 -24.32 1.01 13.23
N LYS A 344 -24.37 0.51 14.47
CA LYS A 344 -25.05 1.12 15.60
C LYS A 344 -24.02 1.51 16.65
N VAL A 345 -24.01 2.77 17.06
CA VAL A 345 -23.04 3.31 18.01
C VAL A 345 -23.76 4.17 19.04
N ALA A 346 -23.27 4.14 20.30
CA ALA A 346 -23.94 4.77 21.43
C ALA A 346 -22.99 5.59 22.28
N ALA A 347 -23.51 6.68 22.84
CA ALA A 347 -22.81 7.54 23.79
C ALA A 347 -23.75 8.01 24.91
N LYS A 348 -23.15 8.54 25.97
CA LYS A 348 -23.83 9.37 26.96
C LYS A 348 -24.06 10.78 26.37
N LYS A 349 -24.96 11.58 26.99
CA LYS A 349 -25.24 12.98 26.58
C LYS A 349 -24.00 13.86 26.56
N ASP A 350 -23.03 13.57 27.43
CA ASP A 350 -21.78 14.29 27.50
C ASP A 350 -20.80 13.91 26.38
N GLY A 351 -21.17 13.00 25.48
CA GLY A 351 -20.35 12.55 24.36
C GLY A 351 -19.44 11.36 24.67
N THR A 352 -19.51 10.76 25.88
CA THR A 352 -18.69 9.56 26.22
C THR A 352 -19.19 8.34 25.44
N LEU A 353 -18.33 7.76 24.58
CA LEU A 353 -18.62 6.54 23.82
C LEU A 353 -18.77 5.33 24.75
N VAL A 354 -19.83 4.54 24.55
CA VAL A 354 -20.15 3.40 25.44
C VAL A 354 -20.33 2.08 24.69
N ALA A 355 -20.84 2.08 23.46
CA ALA A 355 -21.12 0.83 22.74
C ALA A 355 -21.00 0.95 21.22
N TRP A 356 -20.66 -0.19 20.59
CA TRP A 356 -20.57 -0.37 19.15
C TRP A 356 -21.18 -1.72 18.76
N ASP A 357 -22.03 -1.73 17.75
CA ASP A 357 -22.54 -2.95 17.11
C ASP A 357 -22.47 -2.79 15.58
N SER A 358 -21.90 -3.77 14.89
CA SER A 358 -21.74 -3.70 13.43
C SER A 358 -21.93 -5.04 12.74
N GLN A 359 -22.63 -4.99 11.62
CA GLN A 359 -22.73 -6.05 10.63
C GLN A 359 -22.08 -5.52 9.35
N SER A 360 -20.92 -6.08 9.00
CA SER A 360 -20.16 -5.67 7.83
C SER A 360 -20.15 -6.75 6.76
N TRP A 361 -19.95 -6.35 5.51
CA TRP A 361 -19.76 -7.25 4.38
C TRP A 361 -18.87 -6.58 3.33
N GLY A 362 -18.34 -7.40 2.41
CA GLY A 362 -17.53 -6.90 1.30
C GLY A 362 -16.95 -8.02 0.46
N THR A 363 -16.33 -7.64 -0.64
CA THR A 363 -15.70 -8.56 -1.56
C THR A 363 -14.29 -8.13 -1.93
N GLY A 364 -13.39 -9.11 -2.08
CA GLY A 364 -12.09 -9.00 -2.71
C GLY A 364 -11.99 -9.93 -3.94
N GLY A 365 -13.10 -10.24 -4.57
CA GLY A 365 -13.17 -11.16 -5.71
C GLY A 365 -13.35 -12.62 -5.29
N PRO A 366 -12.68 -13.58 -5.96
CA PRO A 366 -12.88 -15.03 -5.70
C PRO A 366 -12.53 -15.46 -4.27
N GLY A 367 -11.57 -14.81 -3.62
CA GLY A 367 -11.17 -15.06 -2.23
C GLY A 367 -12.11 -14.44 -1.18
N GLY A 368 -13.12 -13.66 -1.59
CA GLY A 368 -13.92 -12.87 -0.66
C GLY A 368 -13.22 -11.60 -0.19
N GLY A 369 -13.67 -11.01 0.90
CA GLY A 369 -13.08 -9.82 1.51
C GLY A 369 -12.94 -9.98 3.01
N GLY A 370 -11.79 -9.65 3.57
CA GLY A 370 -11.57 -9.70 5.02
C GLY A 370 -12.34 -8.59 5.76
N MET A 371 -12.62 -8.84 7.05
CA MET A 371 -13.25 -7.85 7.91
C MET A 371 -12.32 -6.64 8.10
N PRO A 372 -12.77 -5.41 7.80
CA PRO A 372 -11.98 -4.23 8.11
C PRO A 372 -11.79 -4.07 9.63
N PRO A 373 -10.70 -3.45 10.11
CA PRO A 373 -10.42 -3.28 11.55
C PRO A 373 -11.35 -2.23 12.17
N ILE A 374 -12.60 -2.57 12.42
CA ILE A 374 -13.64 -1.71 13.01
C ILE A 374 -14.02 -2.17 14.44
N PRO A 375 -14.36 -1.24 15.36
CA PRO A 375 -14.22 0.22 15.23
C PRO A 375 -12.75 0.63 15.09
N TYR A 376 -12.48 1.52 14.16
CA TYR A 376 -11.12 1.93 13.80
C TYR A 376 -10.56 2.96 14.78
N VAL A 377 -9.33 2.76 15.23
CA VAL A 377 -8.59 3.57 16.21
C VAL A 377 -9.15 3.49 17.64
N PHE A 378 -10.47 3.52 17.83
CA PHE A 378 -11.12 3.55 19.13
C PHE A 378 -11.41 2.15 19.68
N SER A 379 -10.90 1.83 20.86
CA SER A 379 -11.21 0.59 21.59
C SER A 379 -12.45 0.78 22.48
N ILE A 380 -13.63 0.80 21.84
CA ILE A 380 -14.91 0.99 22.53
C ILE A 380 -15.17 -0.20 23.48
N PRO A 381 -15.52 0.01 24.76
CA PRO A 381 -15.51 -1.05 25.78
C PRO A 381 -16.56 -2.15 25.56
N ASN A 382 -17.71 -1.80 24.97
CA ASN A 382 -18.78 -2.75 24.65
C ASN A 382 -18.96 -2.80 23.15
N GLN A 383 -18.51 -3.89 22.51
CA GLN A 383 -18.59 -3.99 21.06
C GLN A 383 -19.02 -5.38 20.58
N ARG A 384 -19.84 -5.40 19.54
CA ARG A 384 -20.26 -6.61 18.82
C ARG A 384 -20.01 -6.39 17.33
N LYS A 385 -19.40 -7.38 16.69
CA LYS A 385 -19.04 -7.33 15.28
C LYS A 385 -19.32 -8.64 14.59
N GLN A 386 -19.84 -8.57 13.37
CA GLN A 386 -19.97 -9.73 12.51
C GLN A 386 -19.66 -9.31 11.07
N HIS A 387 -18.91 -10.13 10.34
CA HIS A 387 -18.56 -9.90 8.94
C HIS A 387 -19.11 -11.00 8.03
N THR A 388 -19.47 -10.64 6.81
CA THR A 388 -19.81 -11.58 5.74
C THR A 388 -18.91 -11.31 4.54
N ALA A 389 -17.96 -12.19 4.28
CA ALA A 389 -17.16 -12.13 3.07
C ALA A 389 -18.00 -12.62 1.86
N ILE A 390 -17.91 -11.89 0.75
CA ILE A 390 -18.62 -12.21 -0.49
C ILE A 390 -17.61 -12.68 -1.53
N SER A 391 -17.61 -13.96 -1.86
CA SER A 391 -16.83 -14.50 -2.97
C SER A 391 -17.55 -14.26 -4.30
N ASN A 392 -16.92 -13.48 -5.20
CA ASN A 392 -17.51 -13.14 -6.47
C ASN A 392 -16.50 -13.13 -7.64
N ASN A 393 -16.95 -12.76 -8.83
CA ASN A 393 -16.19 -12.91 -10.07
C ASN A 393 -15.64 -11.58 -10.62
N ILE A 394 -15.22 -10.66 -9.74
CA ILE A 394 -14.72 -9.32 -10.16
C ILE A 394 -13.20 -9.26 -10.39
N GLY A 395 -12.48 -10.33 -10.18
CA GLY A 395 -11.02 -10.39 -10.15
C GLY A 395 -10.46 -10.34 -8.73
N PRO A 396 -9.20 -10.77 -8.53
CA PRO A 396 -8.62 -10.92 -7.20
C PRO A 396 -8.30 -9.57 -6.56
N ALA A 397 -8.41 -9.52 -5.24
CA ALA A 397 -7.87 -8.43 -4.44
C ALA A 397 -6.34 -8.48 -4.43
N ARG A 398 -5.74 -7.30 -4.27
CA ARG A 398 -4.32 -7.13 -3.90
C ARG A 398 -4.20 -6.01 -2.89
N ALA A 399 -3.09 -5.99 -2.16
CA ALA A 399 -2.78 -4.87 -1.29
C ALA A 399 -2.89 -3.55 -2.07
N TRP A 400 -3.66 -2.60 -1.55
CA TRP A 400 -3.81 -1.29 -2.13
C TRP A 400 -3.57 -0.26 -1.04
N ARG A 401 -2.48 0.49 -1.10
CA ARG A 401 -1.97 1.51 -0.18
C ARG A 401 -2.79 1.64 1.12
N ALA A 402 -2.30 1.11 2.26
CA ALA A 402 -3.00 0.91 3.54
C ALA A 402 -4.19 -0.08 3.47
N PRO A 403 -3.94 -1.40 3.17
CA PRO A 403 -5.00 -2.40 3.04
C PRO A 403 -6.00 -2.37 4.20
N ASN A 404 -7.29 -2.33 3.85
CA ASN A 404 -8.47 -2.31 4.73
C ASN A 404 -8.62 -1.10 5.67
N HIS A 405 -7.61 -0.26 5.88
CA HIS A 405 -7.70 0.89 6.78
C HIS A 405 -8.55 2.05 6.25
N PRO A 406 -8.50 2.46 4.95
CA PRO A 406 -9.42 3.47 4.42
C PRO A 406 -10.89 3.07 4.55
N GLN A 407 -11.21 1.80 4.29
CA GLN A 407 -12.56 1.28 4.49
C GLN A 407 -12.96 1.39 5.97
N ALA A 408 -12.07 0.93 6.89
CA ALA A 408 -12.32 1.01 8.32
C ALA A 408 -12.52 2.45 8.81
N ALA A 409 -11.72 3.39 8.28
CA ALA A 409 -11.87 4.82 8.58
C ALA A 409 -13.23 5.35 8.11
N VAL A 410 -13.66 5.03 6.89
CA VAL A 410 -14.99 5.43 6.38
C VAL A 410 -16.10 4.86 7.27
N LEU A 411 -16.08 3.55 7.56
CA LEU A 411 -17.12 2.90 8.35
C LEU A 411 -17.20 3.43 9.79
N THR A 412 -16.06 3.76 10.39
CA THR A 412 -16.00 4.19 11.80
C THR A 412 -16.18 5.69 11.95
N MET A 413 -15.37 6.49 11.25
CA MET A 413 -15.36 7.93 11.45
C MET A 413 -16.65 8.60 10.97
N CYS A 414 -17.30 8.04 9.94
CA CYS A 414 -18.61 8.52 9.52
C CYS A 414 -19.72 8.19 10.57
N ALA A 415 -19.65 7.00 11.16
CA ALA A 415 -20.61 6.62 12.21
C ALA A 415 -20.44 7.49 13.49
N LEU A 416 -19.20 7.78 13.86
CA LEU A 416 -18.88 8.63 15.02
C LEU A 416 -19.27 10.09 14.76
N ASP A 417 -19.07 10.60 13.54
CA ASP A 417 -19.49 11.94 13.14
C ASP A 417 -21.04 12.09 13.12
N ASP A 418 -21.76 11.03 12.72
CA ASP A 418 -23.22 11.00 12.79
C ASP A 418 -23.72 10.97 14.23
N LEU A 419 -23.03 10.29 15.13
CA LEU A 419 -23.33 10.31 16.56
C LEU A 419 -23.04 11.68 17.18
N ALA A 420 -21.92 12.31 16.86
CA ALA A 420 -21.60 13.67 17.29
C ALA A 420 -22.65 14.69 16.84
N ALA A 421 -23.14 14.55 15.59
CA ALA A 421 -24.22 15.40 15.07
C ALA A 421 -25.56 15.20 15.84
N LYS A 422 -25.88 13.95 16.20
CA LYS A 422 -27.07 13.67 17.05
C LYS A 422 -26.96 14.26 18.47
N LEU A 423 -25.73 14.34 18.98
CA LEU A 423 -25.42 15.01 20.25
C LEU A 423 -25.42 16.54 20.13
N ASN A 424 -25.51 17.07 18.90
CA ASN A 424 -25.27 18.48 18.59
C ASN A 424 -23.90 18.97 19.09
N MET A 425 -22.90 18.13 19.00
CA MET A 425 -21.52 18.33 19.46
C MET A 425 -20.59 18.53 18.28
N ASP A 426 -19.58 19.37 18.43
CA ASP A 426 -18.47 19.47 17.46
C ASP A 426 -17.74 18.12 17.40
N PRO A 427 -17.60 17.50 16.20
CA PRO A 427 -16.92 16.21 16.08
C PRO A 427 -15.46 16.24 16.56
N MET A 428 -14.78 17.39 16.51
CA MET A 428 -13.43 17.52 17.07
C MET A 428 -13.46 17.41 18.60
N GLU A 429 -14.38 18.10 19.26
CA GLU A 429 -14.57 17.99 20.72
C GLU A 429 -14.97 16.58 21.12
N PHE A 430 -15.84 15.95 20.31
CA PHE A 430 -16.26 14.56 20.54
C PHE A 430 -15.09 13.58 20.44
N PHE A 431 -14.19 13.72 19.46
CA PHE A 431 -13.01 12.84 19.31
C PHE A 431 -12.00 13.11 20.44
N LEU A 432 -11.71 14.36 20.74
CA LEU A 432 -10.81 14.74 21.86
C LEU A 432 -11.28 14.17 23.19
N LYS A 433 -12.58 14.20 23.45
CA LYS A 433 -13.18 13.66 24.68
C LYS A 433 -12.96 12.15 24.83
N ASN A 434 -12.90 11.41 23.74
CA ASN A 434 -12.78 9.95 23.72
C ASN A 434 -11.37 9.46 23.41
N LEU A 435 -10.34 10.29 23.54
CA LEU A 435 -8.95 9.87 23.30
C LEU A 435 -8.44 8.82 24.30
N ASP A 436 -9.08 8.68 25.46
CA ASP A 436 -8.78 7.61 26.43
C ASP A 436 -9.09 6.20 25.86
N LEU A 437 -9.94 6.10 24.85
CA LEU A 437 -10.23 4.86 24.11
C LEU A 437 -9.21 4.54 23.00
N VAL A 438 -8.25 5.41 22.78
CA VAL A 438 -7.15 5.20 21.82
C VAL A 438 -5.93 4.65 22.57
N SER A 439 -5.04 3.95 21.87
CA SER A 439 -3.80 3.47 22.49
C SER A 439 -3.00 4.62 23.14
N LYS A 440 -2.41 4.39 24.32
CA LYS A 440 -1.65 5.42 25.05
C LYS A 440 -0.63 6.16 24.21
N GLN A 441 0.05 5.43 23.31
CA GLN A 441 1.05 6.00 22.41
C GLN A 441 0.44 7.04 21.44
N ARG A 442 -0.85 6.91 21.11
CA ARG A 442 -1.54 7.80 20.18
C ARG A 442 -2.31 8.93 20.86
N GLN A 443 -2.66 8.77 22.12
CA GLN A 443 -3.39 9.80 22.87
C GLN A 443 -2.69 11.16 22.81
N THR A 444 -1.40 11.20 23.18
CA THR A 444 -0.59 12.43 23.15
C THR A 444 -0.47 12.97 21.73
N THR A 445 -0.16 12.10 20.75
CA THR A 445 -0.02 12.49 19.35
C THR A 445 -1.28 13.18 18.83
N TYR A 446 -2.45 12.57 18.99
CA TYR A 446 -3.71 13.21 18.52
C TYR A 446 -4.05 14.46 19.30
N ALA A 447 -3.82 14.50 20.61
CA ALA A 447 -4.06 15.69 21.42
C ALA A 447 -3.24 16.90 20.95
N GLU A 448 -2.04 16.68 20.42
CA GLU A 448 -1.19 17.71 19.82
C GLU A 448 -1.56 18.02 18.37
N GLU A 449 -1.95 17.01 17.57
CA GLU A 449 -2.26 17.16 16.15
C GLU A 449 -3.59 17.90 15.90
N PHE A 450 -4.63 17.65 16.71
CA PHE A 450 -5.94 18.27 16.53
C PHE A 450 -5.92 19.80 16.58
N PRO A 451 -5.30 20.47 17.57
CA PRO A 451 -5.23 21.94 17.58
C PRO A 451 -4.52 22.51 16.36
N ILE A 452 -3.42 21.87 15.91
CA ILE A 452 -2.66 22.30 14.73
C ILE A 452 -3.52 22.17 13.47
N ALA A 453 -4.20 21.02 13.30
CA ALA A 453 -5.08 20.79 12.16
C ALA A 453 -6.25 21.79 12.14
N ALA A 454 -6.85 22.05 13.30
CA ALA A 454 -7.96 23.00 13.47
C ALA A 454 -7.53 24.43 13.12
N GLU A 455 -6.37 24.90 13.57
CA GLU A 455 -5.82 26.21 13.22
C GLU A 455 -5.56 26.30 11.71
N MET A 456 -4.86 25.31 11.14
CA MET A 456 -4.57 25.27 9.71
C MET A 456 -5.83 25.25 8.84
N MET A 457 -6.90 24.57 9.28
CA MET A 457 -8.18 24.54 8.59
C MET A 457 -8.94 25.85 8.76
N GLY A 458 -8.82 26.52 9.89
CA GLY A 458 -9.71 27.58 10.33
C GLY A 458 -11.02 27.01 10.88
N TRP A 459 -10.94 25.90 11.61
CA TRP A 459 -12.07 25.10 12.05
C TRP A 459 -13.11 25.89 12.82
N LYS A 460 -12.70 26.66 13.81
CA LYS A 460 -13.57 27.49 14.67
C LYS A 460 -14.45 28.44 13.87
N ASP A 461 -13.93 28.98 12.79
CA ASP A 461 -14.66 29.94 11.95
C ASP A 461 -15.55 29.29 10.90
N LYS A 462 -15.24 28.03 10.52
CA LYS A 462 -15.90 27.33 9.42
C LYS A 462 -16.90 26.29 9.88
N TRP A 463 -16.61 25.59 11.00
CA TRP A 463 -17.52 24.56 11.48
C TRP A 463 -18.85 25.21 11.95
N ARG A 464 -19.94 24.59 11.54
CA ARG A 464 -21.32 24.92 11.95
C ARG A 464 -22.08 23.61 12.11
N PRO A 465 -23.18 23.58 12.89
CA PRO A 465 -24.07 22.43 12.93
C PRO A 465 -24.50 22.01 11.53
N ARG A 466 -24.70 20.71 11.33
CA ARG A 466 -24.99 20.12 10.01
C ARG A 466 -26.10 20.80 9.27
N GLY A 467 -25.89 21.11 7.98
CA GLY A 467 -26.88 21.65 7.08
C GLY A 467 -27.32 23.08 7.37
N THR A 468 -26.56 23.84 8.17
CA THR A 468 -26.87 25.23 8.51
C THR A 468 -26.08 26.25 7.70
N ASN A 469 -25.07 25.84 6.96
CA ASN A 469 -24.21 26.71 6.17
C ASN A 469 -24.55 26.63 4.67
N LEU A 470 -25.75 27.14 4.32
CA LEU A 470 -26.28 27.16 2.96
C LEU A 470 -26.39 28.59 2.46
N SER A 471 -25.90 28.85 1.25
CA SER A 471 -26.01 30.16 0.57
C SER A 471 -26.48 29.94 -0.87
N GLY A 472 -27.76 30.20 -1.13
CA GLY A 472 -28.39 29.85 -2.41
C GLY A 472 -28.40 28.33 -2.59
N ASN A 473 -27.86 27.85 -3.69
CA ASN A 473 -27.70 26.44 -3.98
C ASN A 473 -26.33 25.86 -3.55
N LEU A 474 -25.49 26.63 -2.86
CA LEU A 474 -24.17 26.22 -2.41
C LEU A 474 -24.19 25.92 -0.90
N ALA A 475 -23.95 24.68 -0.54
CA ALA A 475 -23.77 24.24 0.83
C ALA A 475 -22.29 24.03 1.13
N ARG A 476 -21.79 24.56 2.27
CA ARG A 476 -20.41 24.40 2.70
C ARG A 476 -20.33 23.60 3.99
N GLY A 477 -19.27 22.81 4.10
CA GLY A 477 -19.06 22.03 5.29
C GLY A 477 -17.60 21.68 5.49
N VAL A 478 -17.28 21.35 6.75
CA VAL A 478 -15.97 20.83 7.15
C VAL A 478 -16.13 19.48 7.84
N GLY A 479 -15.16 18.61 7.65
CA GLY A 479 -15.14 17.27 8.25
C GLY A 479 -13.74 16.85 8.61
N LEU A 480 -13.63 15.89 9.52
CA LEU A 480 -12.35 15.40 10.00
C LEU A 480 -12.34 13.86 10.07
N SER A 481 -11.15 13.32 10.08
CA SER A 481 -10.86 11.90 10.31
C SER A 481 -9.48 11.74 10.90
N ILE A 482 -9.29 10.68 11.68
CA ILE A 482 -7.99 10.29 12.22
C ILE A 482 -7.59 8.93 11.70
N HIS A 483 -6.29 8.67 11.71
CA HIS A 483 -5.76 7.38 11.29
C HIS A 483 -4.55 6.94 12.09
N THR A 484 -4.27 5.63 12.05
CA THR A 484 -3.07 5.02 12.59
C THR A 484 -2.54 3.99 11.62
N TRP A 485 -1.23 3.73 11.68
CA TRP A 485 -0.56 2.71 10.87
C TRP A 485 0.67 2.17 11.59
N GLY A 486 1.15 0.98 11.20
CA GLY A 486 2.40 0.40 11.68
C GLY A 486 3.63 1.15 11.15
N GLY A 487 4.33 0.58 10.18
CA GLY A 487 5.45 1.23 9.47
C GLY A 487 6.82 1.04 10.09
N ARG A 488 7.06 -0.10 10.76
CA ARG A 488 8.40 -0.47 11.26
C ARG A 488 9.35 -0.74 10.09
N GLY A 489 10.67 -0.49 10.28
CA GLY A 489 11.67 -0.79 9.25
C GLY A 489 11.76 -2.28 8.92
N HIS A 490 11.79 -2.64 7.62
CA HIS A 490 12.01 -4.00 7.17
C HIS A 490 13.49 -4.42 7.27
N ALA A 491 13.77 -5.72 7.18
CA ALA A 491 15.13 -6.22 7.06
C ALA A 491 15.80 -5.62 5.80
N SER A 492 17.01 -5.09 5.94
CA SER A 492 17.71 -4.41 4.87
C SER A 492 19.22 -4.44 5.12
N ASP A 493 19.96 -4.71 4.06
CA ASP A 493 21.42 -4.69 4.02
C ASP A 493 21.91 -3.58 3.10
N CYS A 494 23.03 -2.96 3.47
CA CYS A 494 23.64 -1.83 2.77
C CYS A 494 25.16 -2.00 2.73
N ASP A 495 25.73 -2.07 1.53
CA ASP A 495 27.17 -1.94 1.33
C ASP A 495 27.53 -0.52 0.94
N LEU A 496 28.47 0.09 1.67
CA LEU A 496 29.00 1.41 1.40
C LEU A 496 30.51 1.34 1.18
N SER A 497 31.00 2.02 0.16
CA SER A 497 32.42 2.12 -0.17
C SER A 497 32.85 3.58 -0.27
N ILE A 498 33.96 3.94 0.40
CA ILE A 498 34.65 5.23 0.25
C ILE A 498 35.95 4.94 -0.50
N TYR A 499 36.14 5.58 -1.64
CA TYR A 499 37.32 5.38 -2.50
C TYR A 499 38.40 6.43 -2.23
N PRO A 500 39.69 6.13 -2.59
CA PRO A 500 40.80 7.08 -2.39
C PRO A 500 40.66 8.40 -3.14
N ASP A 501 39.92 8.45 -4.23
CA ASP A 501 39.63 9.63 -5.02
C ASP A 501 38.55 10.54 -4.43
N GLY A 502 37.91 10.08 -3.33
CA GLY A 502 36.83 10.78 -2.63
C GLY A 502 35.43 10.37 -3.08
N SER A 503 35.27 9.48 -4.06
CA SER A 503 33.95 8.97 -4.45
C SER A 503 33.35 8.06 -3.37
N VAL A 504 32.02 8.09 -3.25
CA VAL A 504 31.26 7.27 -2.30
C VAL A 504 30.20 6.52 -3.08
N GLU A 505 30.17 5.18 -2.92
CA GLU A 505 29.18 4.31 -3.55
C GLU A 505 28.37 3.56 -2.50
N ILE A 506 27.06 3.41 -2.76
CA ILE A 506 26.16 2.58 -1.98
C ILE A 506 25.49 1.57 -2.91
N ARG A 507 25.43 0.30 -2.46
CA ARG A 507 24.74 -0.81 -3.14
C ARG A 507 23.71 -1.41 -2.21
N MET A 508 22.48 -1.54 -2.70
CA MET A 508 21.36 -2.07 -1.92
C MET A 508 20.29 -2.64 -2.85
N GLY A 509 19.84 -3.86 -2.58
CA GLY A 509 18.78 -4.55 -3.33
C GLY A 509 17.38 -4.03 -2.97
N THR A 510 17.23 -2.74 -2.82
CA THR A 510 15.94 -2.03 -2.62
C THR A 510 15.46 -1.43 -3.93
N GLN A 511 14.26 -0.88 -3.94
CA GLN A 511 13.64 -0.19 -5.08
C GLN A 511 13.05 1.16 -4.67
N ASP A 512 13.10 2.13 -5.57
CA ASP A 512 12.39 3.40 -5.43
C ASP A 512 11.16 3.40 -6.34
N ILE A 513 10.00 3.22 -5.72
CA ILE A 513 8.70 3.20 -6.42
C ILE A 513 8.09 4.59 -6.66
N GLY A 514 8.93 5.62 -6.60
CA GLY A 514 8.56 7.03 -6.73
C GLY A 514 8.49 7.78 -5.41
N THR A 515 8.66 7.09 -4.28
CA THR A 515 8.56 7.66 -2.92
C THR A 515 9.81 8.41 -2.46
N GLY A 516 10.92 8.36 -3.22
CA GLY A 516 12.16 9.07 -2.89
C GLY A 516 13.13 8.25 -2.03
N THR A 517 13.06 6.93 -2.09
CA THR A 517 13.98 6.02 -1.38
C THR A 517 15.46 6.34 -1.69
N ARG A 518 15.78 6.62 -2.96
CA ARG A 518 17.14 7.04 -3.36
C ARG A 518 17.59 8.30 -2.62
N THR A 519 16.73 9.30 -2.53
CA THR A 519 17.05 10.55 -1.82
C THR A 519 17.17 10.32 -0.30
N CYS A 520 16.33 9.49 0.29
CA CYS A 520 16.43 9.12 1.69
C CYS A 520 17.80 8.49 2.02
N ILE A 521 18.24 7.51 1.23
CA ILE A 521 19.55 6.84 1.38
C ILE A 521 20.68 7.87 1.24
N ALA A 522 20.63 8.69 0.18
CA ALA A 522 21.66 9.70 -0.09
C ALA A 522 21.76 10.73 1.05
N VAL A 523 20.64 11.24 1.56
CA VAL A 523 20.62 12.22 2.67
C VAL A 523 21.24 11.64 3.92
N VAL A 524 20.88 10.39 4.30
CA VAL A 524 21.42 9.73 5.49
C VAL A 524 22.93 9.54 5.40
N ALA A 525 23.44 9.12 4.25
CA ALA A 525 24.87 8.93 4.03
C ALA A 525 25.62 10.26 3.97
N ALA A 526 25.13 11.21 3.21
CA ALA A 526 25.76 12.51 3.01
C ALA A 526 25.80 13.35 4.30
N ASP A 527 24.75 13.32 5.12
CA ASP A 527 24.71 13.97 6.42
C ASP A 527 25.84 13.50 7.33
N ALA A 528 26.06 12.18 7.39
CA ALA A 528 27.10 11.59 8.24
C ALA A 528 28.54 11.86 7.73
N LEU A 529 28.71 12.06 6.41
CA LEU A 529 30.00 12.31 5.75
C LEU A 529 30.28 13.80 5.52
N GLY A 530 29.34 14.69 5.90
CA GLY A 530 29.46 16.14 5.65
C GLY A 530 29.52 16.51 4.16
N LEU A 531 28.89 15.72 3.29
CA LEU A 531 28.86 15.87 1.84
C LEU A 531 27.48 16.34 1.36
N PRO A 532 27.37 16.90 0.14
CA PRO A 532 26.06 17.09 -0.49
C PRO A 532 25.46 15.73 -0.93
N ALA A 533 24.13 15.64 -0.97
CA ALA A 533 23.43 14.39 -1.26
C ALA A 533 23.73 13.81 -2.65
N ASP A 534 23.97 14.66 -3.64
CA ASP A 534 24.33 14.28 -5.01
C ASP A 534 25.77 13.76 -5.17
N ALA A 535 26.61 13.90 -4.13
CA ALA A 535 27.94 13.27 -4.10
C ALA A 535 27.88 11.74 -3.85
N ILE A 536 26.74 11.22 -3.39
CA ILE A 536 26.55 9.81 -3.11
C ILE A 536 26.06 9.09 -4.36
N LYS A 537 26.86 8.18 -4.87
CA LYS A 537 26.52 7.34 -6.02
C LYS A 537 25.73 6.12 -5.55
N LEU A 538 24.50 5.97 -6.05
CA LEU A 538 23.56 4.96 -5.61
C LEU A 538 23.35 3.87 -6.67
N TYR A 539 23.52 2.62 -6.27
CA TYR A 539 23.15 1.44 -7.03
C TYR A 539 22.03 0.71 -6.29
N VAL A 540 20.81 0.83 -6.81
CA VAL A 540 19.61 0.21 -6.27
C VAL A 540 18.75 -0.36 -7.39
N GLY A 541 17.92 -1.34 -7.08
CA GLY A 541 17.01 -1.95 -8.06
C GLY A 541 17.58 -3.19 -8.74
N ASP A 542 18.46 -3.92 -8.06
CA ASP A 542 19.10 -5.12 -8.59
C ASP A 542 19.17 -6.19 -7.50
N ASN A 543 18.80 -7.44 -7.82
CA ASN A 543 18.80 -8.53 -6.85
C ASN A 543 20.19 -9.10 -6.56
N GLN A 544 21.22 -8.64 -7.28
CA GLN A 544 22.62 -9.00 -7.00
C GLN A 544 23.26 -8.09 -5.94
N TYR A 545 22.60 -7.02 -5.55
CA TYR A 545 23.04 -6.16 -4.44
C TYR A 545 22.57 -6.73 -3.09
N PRO A 546 23.16 -6.27 -1.96
CA PRO A 546 22.74 -6.70 -0.63
C PRO A 546 21.21 -6.64 -0.48
N PRO A 547 20.56 -7.69 0.06
CA PRO A 547 19.12 -7.83 0.02
C PRO A 547 18.40 -6.78 0.85
N SER A 548 17.20 -6.40 0.41
CA SER A 548 16.31 -5.52 1.14
C SER A 548 14.87 -5.97 0.95
N GLY A 549 14.03 -5.74 1.94
CA GLY A 549 12.61 -6.08 1.89
C GLY A 549 11.85 -5.34 0.79
N GLY A 550 10.67 -5.84 0.46
CA GLY A 550 9.76 -5.21 -0.49
C GLY A 550 9.23 -3.86 0.02
N SER A 551 8.92 -2.95 -0.90
CA SER A 551 8.36 -1.63 -0.61
C SER A 551 6.85 -1.71 -0.34
N GLY A 552 6.48 -2.13 0.86
CA GLY A 552 5.11 -2.24 1.37
C GLY A 552 5.05 -2.07 2.87
N GLY A 553 3.84 -1.95 3.45
CA GLY A 553 3.64 -1.77 4.88
C GLY A 553 4.24 -0.49 5.47
N SER A 554 4.69 0.44 4.64
CA SER A 554 5.45 1.66 5.02
C SER A 554 6.77 1.35 5.73
N THR A 555 7.43 0.26 5.38
CA THR A 555 8.61 -0.24 6.10
C THR A 555 9.94 0.19 5.48
N THR A 556 9.92 0.62 4.21
CA THR A 556 11.14 0.90 3.44
C THR A 556 12.01 2.00 4.05
N PRO A 557 11.50 3.23 4.36
CA PRO A 557 12.36 4.29 4.89
C PRO A 557 13.06 3.89 6.20
N GLY A 558 12.34 3.22 7.11
CA GLY A 558 12.90 2.74 8.37
C GLY A 558 14.01 1.70 8.16
N GLY A 559 13.81 0.74 7.25
CA GLY A 559 14.80 -0.29 6.94
C GLY A 559 16.05 0.26 6.27
N VAL A 560 15.88 0.92 5.11
CA VAL A 560 17.02 1.41 4.31
C VAL A 560 17.82 2.50 5.01
N SER A 561 17.16 3.43 5.71
CA SER A 561 17.87 4.48 6.44
C SER A 561 18.68 3.94 7.61
N SER A 562 18.15 2.94 8.31
CA SER A 562 18.84 2.31 9.45
C SER A 562 20.07 1.51 9.01
N SER A 563 19.97 0.70 7.95
CA SER A 563 21.12 -0.03 7.39
C SER A 563 22.17 0.94 6.80
N THR A 564 21.73 1.98 6.09
CA THR A 564 22.62 3.04 5.58
C THR A 564 23.34 3.77 6.71
N ARG A 565 22.63 4.12 7.80
CA ARG A 565 23.23 4.81 8.96
C ARG A 565 24.33 3.99 9.59
N ARG A 566 24.13 2.67 9.73
CA ARG A 566 25.17 1.77 10.27
C ARG A 566 26.38 1.69 9.35
N ALA A 567 26.16 1.42 8.06
CA ALA A 567 27.25 1.33 7.09
C ALA A 567 28.07 2.63 7.03
N VAL A 568 27.40 3.79 6.98
CA VAL A 568 28.10 5.07 6.83
C VAL A 568 28.88 5.46 8.09
N VAL A 569 28.36 5.18 9.29
CA VAL A 569 29.09 5.46 10.54
C VAL A 569 30.34 4.61 10.62
N ASP A 570 30.26 3.31 10.34
CA ASP A 570 31.41 2.42 10.34
C ASP A 570 32.46 2.85 9.31
N ALA A 571 32.05 3.19 8.10
CA ALA A 571 32.98 3.68 7.06
C ALA A 571 33.63 5.02 7.41
N ARG A 572 32.86 5.95 8.00
CA ARG A 572 33.35 7.25 8.48
C ARG A 572 34.39 7.08 9.57
N ASP A 573 34.10 6.24 10.56
CA ASP A 573 34.98 6.03 11.70
C ASP A 573 36.28 5.31 11.27
N ALA A 574 36.20 4.40 10.30
CA ALA A 574 37.38 3.81 9.65
C ALA A 574 38.18 4.87 8.88
N LEU A 575 37.54 5.80 8.18
CA LEU A 575 38.24 6.94 7.53
C LEU A 575 38.92 7.83 8.56
N PHE A 576 38.23 8.19 9.64
CA PHE A 576 38.82 9.02 10.71
C PHE A 576 40.03 8.38 11.32
N THR A 577 40.04 7.06 11.54
CA THR A 577 41.21 6.31 12.01
C THR A 577 42.44 6.49 11.07
N LYS A 578 42.20 6.53 9.74
CA LYS A 578 43.27 6.75 8.74
C LYS A 578 43.74 8.21 8.64
N VAL A 579 42.86 9.15 8.92
CA VAL A 579 43.10 10.61 8.81
C VAL A 579 43.70 11.19 10.11
N ALA A 580 43.38 10.66 11.26
CA ALA A 580 43.81 11.17 12.58
C ALA A 580 45.29 11.46 12.73
N PRO A 581 46.22 10.60 12.27
CA PRO A 581 47.66 10.90 12.32
C PRO A 581 48.05 12.13 11.51
N ALA A 582 47.40 12.40 10.35
CA ALA A 582 47.73 13.56 9.52
C ALA A 582 47.26 14.88 10.15
N LEU A 583 46.29 14.81 11.05
CA LEU A 583 45.78 15.96 11.82
C LEU A 583 46.33 16.01 13.26
N ASN A 584 47.32 15.16 13.63
CA ASN A 584 47.81 14.99 15.01
C ASN A 584 46.67 14.94 16.05
N ALA A 585 45.67 14.09 15.79
CA ALA A 585 44.45 13.97 16.58
C ALA A 585 44.11 12.49 16.86
N GLN A 586 43.13 12.25 17.71
CA GLN A 586 42.49 10.94 17.79
C GLN A 586 41.29 10.91 16.83
N ALA A 587 40.84 9.70 16.42
CA ALA A 587 39.72 9.56 15.49
C ALA A 587 38.41 10.15 16.07
N GLU A 588 38.21 10.02 17.36
CA GLU A 588 37.02 10.52 18.09
C GLU A 588 36.93 12.05 18.12
N ASP A 589 38.05 12.73 17.96
CA ASP A 589 38.14 14.21 17.92
C ASP A 589 37.79 14.79 16.56
N LEU A 590 37.64 13.94 15.53
CA LEU A 590 37.37 14.37 14.16
C LEU A 590 35.86 14.45 13.89
N GLU A 591 35.50 15.34 12.98
CA GLU A 591 34.16 15.44 12.37
C GLU A 591 34.28 15.66 10.86
N ALA A 592 33.22 15.26 10.13
CA ALA A 592 33.08 15.52 8.70
C ALA A 592 31.98 16.55 8.47
N VAL A 593 32.30 17.73 7.99
CA VAL A 593 31.37 18.85 7.79
C VAL A 593 31.76 19.67 6.58
N GLY A 594 30.82 20.00 5.70
CA GLY A 594 31.02 20.92 4.58
C GLY A 594 32.11 20.52 3.59
N GLY A 595 32.26 19.20 3.35
CA GLY A 595 33.30 18.66 2.45
C GLY A 595 34.68 18.62 3.06
N MET A 596 34.79 18.77 4.38
CA MET A 596 36.05 18.75 5.12
C MET A 596 36.01 17.68 6.22
N VAL A 597 37.14 17.04 6.48
CA VAL A 597 37.41 16.30 7.71
C VAL A 597 38.30 17.17 8.59
N ARG A 598 37.82 17.47 9.81
CA ARG A 598 38.47 18.48 10.67
C ARG A 598 38.45 18.09 12.15
N LEU A 599 39.29 18.73 12.94
CA LEU A 599 39.30 18.59 14.38
C LEU A 599 38.12 19.40 14.97
N LYS A 600 37.29 18.78 15.83
CA LYS A 600 36.15 19.43 16.49
C LYS A 600 36.55 20.66 17.32
N SER A 601 37.70 20.59 18.03
CA SER A 601 38.21 21.66 18.89
C SER A 601 38.91 22.76 18.14
N ASP A 602 39.38 22.53 16.89
CA ASP A 602 40.08 23.50 16.07
C ASP A 602 39.77 23.28 14.58
N PRO A 603 38.69 23.91 14.07
CA PRO A 603 38.26 23.73 12.67
C PRO A 603 39.26 24.10 11.60
N ASN A 604 40.33 24.88 11.94
CA ASN A 604 41.39 25.22 11.00
C ASN A 604 42.31 24.03 10.72
N ARG A 605 42.35 23.05 11.64
CA ARG A 605 43.08 21.78 11.43
C ARG A 605 42.17 20.82 10.66
N SER A 606 42.23 20.92 9.36
CA SER A 606 41.32 20.22 8.47
C SER A 606 42.00 19.74 7.19
N LEU A 607 41.41 18.74 6.57
CA LEU A 607 41.69 18.28 5.21
C LEU A 607 40.39 18.34 4.40
N SER A 608 40.49 18.69 3.13
CA SER A 608 39.36 18.52 2.23
C SER A 608 38.96 17.03 2.18
N TRP A 609 37.71 16.73 1.86
CA TRP A 609 37.24 15.36 1.72
C TRP A 609 38.16 14.49 0.85
N LYS A 610 38.58 15.04 -0.29
CA LYS A 610 39.49 14.35 -1.23
C LYS A 610 40.85 14.07 -0.63
N GLU A 611 41.45 15.04 0.06
CA GLU A 611 42.74 14.86 0.75
C GLU A 611 42.64 13.85 1.90
N ALA A 612 41.54 13.85 2.63
CA ALA A 612 41.24 12.88 3.68
C ALA A 612 41.14 11.46 3.08
N CYS A 613 40.38 11.29 2.02
CA CYS A 613 40.21 10.00 1.34
C CYS A 613 41.52 9.50 0.73
N ALA A 614 42.41 10.37 0.26
CA ALA A 614 43.74 9.96 -0.22
C ALA A 614 44.64 9.32 0.87
N LYS A 615 44.25 9.44 2.17
CA LYS A 615 44.97 8.78 3.28
C LYS A 615 44.60 7.33 3.50
N ILE A 616 43.55 6.82 2.86
CA ILE A 616 43.08 5.42 3.06
C ILE A 616 43.96 4.37 2.37
N GLY A 617 44.85 4.81 1.45
CA GLY A 617 45.71 3.90 0.69
C GLY A 617 45.12 3.51 -0.67
N ALA A 618 45.51 2.34 -1.20
CA ALA A 618 45.07 1.90 -2.53
C ALA A 618 43.68 1.21 -2.57
N MET A 619 43.25 0.65 -1.47
CA MET A 619 41.99 -0.06 -1.39
C MET A 619 40.88 0.82 -0.79
N PRO A 620 39.64 0.75 -1.27
CA PRO A 620 38.56 1.49 -0.66
C PRO A 620 38.28 1.02 0.78
N ILE A 621 37.74 1.90 1.60
CA ILE A 621 37.08 1.52 2.85
C ILE A 621 35.69 0.98 2.47
N THR A 622 35.38 -0.22 2.89
CA THR A 622 34.06 -0.83 2.71
C THR A 622 33.44 -1.12 4.07
N ALA A 623 32.16 -0.86 4.21
CA ALA A 623 31.37 -1.15 5.40
C ALA A 623 30.03 -1.75 5.01
N HIS A 624 29.56 -2.67 5.86
CA HIS A 624 28.27 -3.34 5.73
C HIS A 624 27.37 -2.94 6.89
N GLY A 625 26.17 -2.44 6.56
CA GLY A 625 25.15 -2.09 7.56
C GLY A 625 23.95 -2.99 7.42
N HIS A 626 23.51 -3.57 8.54
CA HIS A 626 22.36 -4.46 8.62
C HIS A 626 21.26 -3.86 9.50
N ASN A 627 20.00 -3.98 9.09
CA ASN A 627 18.83 -3.68 9.89
C ASN A 627 17.91 -4.89 9.93
N ASP A 628 17.57 -5.34 11.14
CA ASP A 628 16.60 -6.42 11.36
C ASP A 628 15.15 -5.90 11.37
N GLN A 629 14.25 -6.69 10.83
CA GLN A 629 12.82 -6.45 10.95
C GLN A 629 12.30 -6.68 12.38
N ILE A 630 12.89 -7.62 13.10
CA ILE A 630 12.55 -7.95 14.48
C ILE A 630 13.18 -6.90 15.38
N ALA A 631 12.46 -6.50 16.46
CA ALA A 631 12.93 -5.53 17.43
C ALA A 631 14.42 -5.71 17.70
N SER A 632 15.20 -4.79 17.20
CA SER A 632 16.64 -4.93 17.19
C SER A 632 17.15 -5.09 18.62
N LYS A 633 17.82 -6.21 18.86
CA LYS A 633 18.65 -6.36 20.04
C LYS A 633 19.85 -5.41 19.99
N ASN A 634 20.06 -4.78 18.85
CA ASN A 634 21.14 -3.82 18.59
C ASN A 634 20.64 -2.42 18.90
N LYS A 635 20.92 -1.94 20.08
CA LYS A 635 20.76 -0.52 20.43
C LYS A 635 21.80 0.32 19.67
N PRO A 636 21.42 1.53 19.24
CA PRO A 636 20.14 2.19 19.43
C PRO A 636 19.09 1.73 18.40
N ASP A 637 17.80 1.81 18.80
CA ASP A 637 16.69 1.69 17.87
C ASP A 637 16.66 2.90 16.94
N LEU A 638 16.98 2.66 15.67
CA LEU A 638 16.95 3.69 14.62
C LEU A 638 15.57 3.84 13.98
N THR A 639 14.64 2.95 14.29
CA THR A 639 13.27 2.95 13.79
C THR A 639 12.31 2.35 14.81
N ASN A 640 11.13 2.92 14.92
CA ASN A 640 10.02 2.38 15.69
C ASN A 640 8.84 2.06 14.78
N SER A 641 7.76 1.52 15.33
CA SER A 641 6.50 1.34 14.62
C SER A 641 5.42 2.27 15.16
N GLY A 642 4.40 2.46 14.35
CA GLY A 642 3.20 3.19 14.72
C GLY A 642 3.31 4.69 14.49
N VAL A 643 2.42 5.16 13.62
CA VAL A 643 2.19 6.57 13.32
C VAL A 643 0.73 6.93 13.53
N GLY A 644 0.45 8.19 13.81
CA GLY A 644 -0.87 8.77 13.83
C GLY A 644 -0.97 9.94 12.86
N GLY A 645 -2.19 10.39 12.59
CA GLY A 645 -2.45 11.57 11.78
C GLY A 645 -3.89 12.02 11.88
N VAL A 646 -4.06 13.32 11.75
CA VAL A 646 -5.35 14.01 11.67
C VAL A 646 -5.49 14.65 10.30
N GLN A 647 -6.59 14.38 9.61
CA GLN A 647 -6.89 15.08 8.37
C GLN A 647 -8.27 15.76 8.43
N MET A 648 -8.33 16.95 7.87
CA MET A 648 -9.55 17.74 7.76
C MET A 648 -9.82 18.13 6.31
N ALA A 649 -11.08 18.17 5.92
CA ALA A 649 -11.53 18.58 4.60
C ALA A 649 -12.55 19.72 4.70
N GLU A 650 -12.51 20.67 3.78
CA GLU A 650 -13.52 21.67 3.51
C GLU A 650 -14.12 21.39 2.13
N VAL A 651 -15.43 21.31 2.04
CA VAL A 651 -16.14 21.09 0.79
C VAL A 651 -17.17 22.17 0.51
N GLU A 652 -17.49 22.31 -0.76
CA GLU A 652 -18.64 23.04 -1.29
C GLU A 652 -19.46 22.06 -2.15
N VAL A 653 -20.74 21.98 -1.86
CA VAL A 653 -21.69 21.11 -2.55
C VAL A 653 -22.70 21.98 -3.26
N ASP A 654 -22.85 21.81 -4.56
CA ASP A 654 -23.93 22.41 -5.33
C ASP A 654 -25.16 21.50 -5.19
N THR A 655 -26.21 22.01 -4.53
CA THR A 655 -27.42 21.23 -4.21
C THR A 655 -28.37 21.08 -5.42
N ASP A 656 -28.17 21.84 -6.50
CA ASP A 656 -28.92 21.66 -7.74
C ASP A 656 -28.33 20.57 -8.65
N THR A 657 -27.02 20.39 -8.61
CA THR A 657 -26.31 19.44 -9.46
C THR A 657 -25.76 18.23 -8.71
N GLY A 658 -25.65 18.28 -7.39
CA GLY A 658 -25.01 17.25 -6.57
C GLY A 658 -23.48 17.24 -6.65
N ILE A 659 -22.88 18.20 -7.35
CA ILE A 659 -21.43 18.25 -7.53
C ILE A 659 -20.76 18.67 -6.22
N VAL A 660 -19.80 17.86 -5.79
CA VAL A 660 -18.94 18.14 -4.62
C VAL A 660 -17.59 18.67 -5.09
N LYS A 661 -17.17 19.80 -4.54
CA LYS A 661 -15.83 20.36 -4.71
C LYS A 661 -15.11 20.39 -3.37
N VAL A 662 -13.97 19.71 -3.27
CA VAL A 662 -13.07 19.88 -2.14
C VAL A 662 -12.35 21.21 -2.31
N ARG A 663 -12.44 22.09 -1.31
CA ARG A 663 -11.85 23.43 -1.36
C ARG A 663 -10.49 23.48 -0.66
N LYS A 664 -10.34 22.73 0.42
CA LYS A 664 -9.12 22.66 1.21
C LYS A 664 -9.01 21.31 1.90
N MET A 665 -7.80 20.80 1.98
CA MET A 665 -7.46 19.69 2.87
C MET A 665 -6.25 20.05 3.72
N VAL A 666 -6.31 19.64 4.97
CA VAL A 666 -5.24 19.77 5.95
C VAL A 666 -4.87 18.38 6.44
N GLY A 667 -3.57 18.09 6.51
CA GLY A 667 -3.03 16.87 7.13
C GLY A 667 -1.94 17.23 8.13
N VAL A 668 -2.14 16.81 9.37
CA VAL A 668 -1.11 16.80 10.40
C VAL A 668 -0.68 15.37 10.60
N GLN A 669 0.62 15.10 10.50
CA GLN A 669 1.14 13.75 10.38
C GLN A 669 2.39 13.53 11.21
N ASP A 670 2.40 12.46 11.98
CA ASP A 670 3.56 11.90 12.66
C ASP A 670 4.24 10.83 11.78
N CYS A 671 5.56 10.83 11.75
CA CYS A 671 6.36 9.73 11.21
C CYS A 671 7.73 9.60 11.91
N GLY A 672 7.82 9.98 13.18
CA GLY A 672 9.08 10.01 13.90
C GLY A 672 10.07 11.01 13.30
N LEU A 673 11.33 10.61 13.14
CA LEU A 673 12.36 11.46 12.52
C LEU A 673 12.11 11.65 11.04
N VAL A 674 11.86 12.88 10.65
CA VAL A 674 11.68 13.26 9.24
C VAL A 674 13.04 13.43 8.57
N ILE A 675 13.41 12.52 7.67
CA ILE A 675 14.68 12.61 6.93
C ILE A 675 14.68 13.78 5.94
N ASP A 676 13.61 13.90 5.13
CA ASP A 676 13.42 15.01 4.19
C ASP A 676 11.97 15.50 4.25
N PRO A 677 11.71 16.72 4.75
CA PRO A 677 10.36 17.28 4.85
C PRO A 677 9.64 17.38 3.51
N ARG A 678 10.35 17.64 2.40
CA ARG A 678 9.73 17.73 1.06
C ARG A 678 9.16 16.39 0.61
N LEU A 679 9.89 15.30 0.84
CA LEU A 679 9.43 13.95 0.52
C LEU A 679 8.27 13.53 1.40
N ALA A 680 8.34 13.81 2.71
CA ALA A 680 7.30 13.49 3.68
C ALA A 680 5.99 14.22 3.35
N GLU A 681 6.04 15.53 3.16
CA GLU A 681 4.89 16.34 2.76
C GLU A 681 4.28 15.89 1.43
N SER A 682 5.14 15.57 0.43
CA SER A 682 4.69 15.06 -0.87
C SER A 682 3.96 13.71 -0.73
N SER A 683 4.41 12.83 0.17
CA SER A 683 3.74 11.57 0.46
C SER A 683 2.35 11.79 1.07
N VAL A 684 2.23 12.75 1.99
CA VAL A 684 0.94 13.13 2.61
C VAL A 684 0.00 13.71 1.55
N MET A 685 0.47 14.67 0.75
CA MET A 685 -0.33 15.27 -0.33
C MET A 685 -0.79 14.22 -1.34
N GLY A 686 0.10 13.30 -1.73
CA GLY A 686 -0.26 12.19 -2.62
C GLY A 686 -1.34 11.28 -2.03
N GLY A 687 -1.31 11.03 -0.72
CA GLY A 687 -2.36 10.29 0.00
C GLY A 687 -3.69 11.03 -0.02
N MET A 688 -3.68 12.35 0.20
CA MET A 688 -4.87 13.20 0.15
C MET A 688 -5.51 13.21 -1.25
N ILE A 689 -4.69 13.35 -2.31
CA ILE A 689 -5.16 13.36 -3.71
C ILE A 689 -5.81 12.02 -4.08
N MET A 690 -5.17 10.90 -3.71
CA MET A 690 -5.79 9.58 -3.90
C MET A 690 -7.09 9.45 -3.09
N GLY A 691 -7.14 10.07 -1.90
CA GLY A 691 -8.33 10.14 -1.09
C GLY A 691 -9.48 10.90 -1.73
N ILE A 692 -9.19 12.03 -2.38
CA ILE A 692 -10.18 12.76 -3.18
C ILE A 692 -10.70 11.87 -4.32
N SER A 693 -9.81 11.14 -4.99
CA SER A 693 -10.17 10.23 -6.07
C SER A 693 -11.18 9.17 -5.61
N TYR A 694 -10.88 8.39 -4.59
CA TYR A 694 -11.79 7.33 -4.15
C TYR A 694 -13.02 7.85 -3.39
N ALA A 695 -12.96 9.08 -2.83
CA ALA A 695 -14.10 9.69 -2.20
C ALA A 695 -15.16 10.18 -3.19
N LEU A 696 -14.74 10.65 -4.38
CA LEU A 696 -15.62 11.35 -5.32
C LEU A 696 -15.84 10.62 -6.64
N TYR A 697 -14.90 9.76 -7.07
CA TYR A 697 -14.89 9.31 -8.47
C TYR A 697 -14.70 7.80 -8.66
N GLU A 698 -13.84 7.15 -7.87
CA GLU A 698 -13.38 5.79 -8.17
C GLU A 698 -14.39 4.73 -7.75
N GLU A 699 -14.74 3.88 -8.68
CA GLU A 699 -15.54 2.67 -8.48
C GLU A 699 -15.28 1.67 -9.61
N LYS A 700 -15.07 0.40 -9.31
CA LYS A 700 -15.05 -0.67 -10.31
C LYS A 700 -16.48 -1.05 -10.66
N VAL A 701 -16.98 -0.53 -11.78
CA VAL A 701 -18.37 -0.74 -12.23
C VAL A 701 -18.45 -2.04 -13.01
N MET A 702 -19.24 -3.00 -12.51
CA MET A 702 -19.43 -4.31 -13.14
C MET A 702 -20.84 -4.43 -13.74
N ASP A 703 -20.92 -5.01 -14.95
CA ASP A 703 -22.20 -5.39 -15.54
C ASP A 703 -22.69 -6.74 -14.96
N PRO A 704 -23.79 -6.79 -14.22
CA PRO A 704 -24.28 -8.02 -13.64
C PRO A 704 -24.71 -9.07 -14.67
N THR A 705 -25.05 -8.66 -15.89
CA THR A 705 -25.50 -9.56 -16.97
C THR A 705 -24.33 -10.28 -17.64
N THR A 706 -23.27 -9.55 -17.97
CA THR A 706 -22.12 -10.11 -18.67
C THR A 706 -20.95 -10.44 -17.76
N GLY A 707 -20.93 -9.90 -16.53
CA GLY A 707 -19.86 -10.04 -15.58
C GLY A 707 -18.58 -9.28 -15.96
N ARG A 708 -18.67 -8.32 -16.87
CA ARG A 708 -17.54 -7.52 -17.33
C ARG A 708 -17.45 -6.19 -16.60
N MET A 709 -16.26 -5.67 -16.49
CA MET A 709 -16.05 -4.28 -16.09
C MET A 709 -16.52 -3.34 -17.19
N LEU A 710 -17.33 -2.35 -16.85
CA LEU A 710 -17.88 -1.37 -17.80
C LEU A 710 -16.97 -0.16 -18.02
N ASN A 711 -16.10 0.12 -17.05
CA ASN A 711 -15.21 1.28 -17.09
C ASN A 711 -13.70 0.91 -17.07
N PRO A 712 -13.22 -0.02 -17.95
CA PRO A 712 -11.82 -0.47 -17.92
C PRO A 712 -10.87 0.47 -18.69
N ASN A 713 -11.06 1.79 -18.59
CA ASN A 713 -10.17 2.78 -19.20
C ASN A 713 -10.16 4.09 -18.39
N MET A 714 -9.16 4.92 -18.63
CA MET A 714 -8.95 6.18 -17.87
C MET A 714 -10.01 7.26 -18.16
N GLU A 715 -10.83 7.09 -19.18
CA GLU A 715 -11.92 8.01 -19.50
C GLU A 715 -13.13 7.79 -18.57
N PHE A 716 -13.46 6.53 -18.30
CA PHE A 716 -14.61 6.16 -17.46
C PHE A 716 -14.24 5.73 -16.04
N TYR A 717 -13.05 5.18 -15.83
CA TYR A 717 -12.47 5.03 -14.51
C TYR A 717 -11.78 6.33 -14.13
N ARG A 718 -12.54 7.25 -13.58
CA ARG A 718 -12.09 8.62 -13.35
C ARG A 718 -11.21 8.71 -12.11
N LEU A 719 -10.06 9.36 -12.25
CA LEU A 719 -9.21 9.83 -11.15
C LEU A 719 -9.37 11.34 -10.98
N ALA A 720 -9.02 11.86 -9.80
CA ALA A 720 -8.94 13.31 -9.58
C ALA A 720 -7.89 13.93 -10.52
N GLY A 721 -8.32 14.89 -11.32
CA GLY A 721 -7.46 15.67 -12.20
C GLY A 721 -6.96 16.94 -11.53
N PHE A 722 -6.16 17.74 -12.24
CA PHE A 722 -5.59 18.99 -11.69
C PHE A 722 -6.66 19.98 -11.19
N ASN A 723 -7.82 20.02 -11.84
CA ASN A 723 -8.93 20.91 -11.44
C ASN A 723 -9.69 20.42 -10.19
N ASP A 724 -9.48 19.18 -9.79
CA ASP A 724 -10.10 18.59 -8.61
C ASP A 724 -9.22 18.71 -7.35
N ILE A 725 -7.95 19.16 -7.52
CA ILE A 725 -6.99 19.30 -6.43
C ILE A 725 -7.24 20.63 -5.70
N PRO A 726 -7.57 20.58 -4.40
CA PRO A 726 -7.82 21.78 -3.59
C PRO A 726 -6.52 22.42 -3.08
N GLU A 727 -6.65 23.43 -2.24
CA GLU A 727 -5.56 23.88 -1.37
C GLU A 727 -5.16 22.72 -0.43
N LEU A 728 -3.92 22.21 -0.54
CA LEU A 728 -3.36 21.18 0.32
C LEU A 728 -2.37 21.78 1.30
N LYS A 729 -2.60 21.58 2.60
CA LYS A 729 -1.67 21.99 3.67
C LYS A 729 -1.24 20.79 4.49
N VAL A 730 0.04 20.66 4.71
CA VAL A 730 0.64 19.59 5.49
C VAL A 730 1.51 20.16 6.60
N HIS A 731 1.38 19.58 7.79
CA HIS A 731 2.28 19.79 8.90
C HIS A 731 2.84 18.43 9.36
N MET A 732 4.18 18.33 9.39
CA MET A 732 4.86 17.15 9.91
C MET A 732 5.21 17.39 11.37
N MET A 733 4.79 16.46 12.24
CA MET A 733 5.20 16.47 13.63
C MET A 733 6.70 16.16 13.73
N THR A 734 7.46 17.01 14.40
CA THR A 734 8.92 16.91 14.54
C THR A 734 9.39 17.39 15.92
N GLY A 735 10.66 17.15 16.25
CA GLY A 735 11.26 17.59 17.49
C GLY A 735 11.10 16.58 18.62
N LYS A 736 11.23 17.06 19.87
CA LYS A 736 11.21 16.23 21.06
C LYS A 736 9.93 15.40 21.16
N GLY A 737 10.09 14.10 21.45
CA GLY A 737 8.98 13.14 21.49
C GLY A 737 8.66 12.47 20.15
N TYR A 738 9.12 13.04 19.03
CA TYR A 738 8.96 12.48 17.68
C TYR A 738 10.29 11.98 17.13
N ASP A 739 11.32 12.83 17.10
CA ASP A 739 12.62 12.50 16.47
C ASP A 739 13.31 11.31 17.14
N GLU A 740 13.19 11.16 18.46
CA GLU A 740 13.78 10.08 19.24
C GLU A 740 13.17 8.70 18.93
N ARG A 741 12.04 8.69 18.24
CA ARG A 741 11.41 7.46 17.78
C ARG A 741 12.11 6.89 16.54
N GLY A 742 13.10 7.59 15.99
CA GLY A 742 13.76 7.20 14.75
C GLY A 742 12.84 7.32 13.52
N VAL A 743 13.27 6.75 12.41
CA VAL A 743 12.57 6.85 11.12
C VAL A 743 11.41 5.86 11.06
N VAL A 744 10.20 6.36 10.90
CA VAL A 744 8.98 5.55 10.71
C VAL A 744 8.41 5.79 9.32
N GLY A 745 8.01 4.74 8.64
CA GLY A 745 7.54 4.84 7.26
C GLY A 745 6.21 5.55 7.11
N LEU A 746 6.08 6.34 6.05
CA LEU A 746 4.96 7.24 5.75
C LEU A 746 4.28 6.93 4.41
N GLY A 747 4.57 5.77 3.80
CA GLY A 747 4.04 5.45 2.47
C GLY A 747 2.51 5.34 2.43
N GLU A 748 1.91 4.73 3.44
CA GLU A 748 0.50 4.33 3.45
C GLU A 748 -0.43 5.19 4.31
N PRO A 749 -0.08 5.61 5.53
CA PRO A 749 -1.04 6.24 6.44
C PRO A 749 -1.80 7.45 5.86
N PRO A 750 -1.20 8.31 5.02
CA PRO A 750 -1.91 9.52 4.57
C PRO A 750 -3.13 9.26 3.67
N VAL A 751 -3.29 8.07 3.10
CA VAL A 751 -4.46 7.75 2.24
C VAL A 751 -5.67 7.27 3.04
N ILE A 752 -5.53 7.06 4.34
CA ILE A 752 -6.55 6.40 5.15
C ILE A 752 -7.73 7.32 5.45
N SER A 753 -7.45 8.52 5.92
CA SER A 753 -8.45 9.47 6.43
C SER A 753 -9.22 10.29 5.39
N PRO A 754 -8.71 10.60 4.19
CA PRO A 754 -9.34 11.59 3.33
C PRO A 754 -10.78 11.27 2.96
N GLY A 755 -11.09 9.99 2.64
CA GLY A 755 -12.45 9.59 2.26
C GLY A 755 -13.48 9.83 3.35
N ALA A 756 -13.13 9.53 4.60
CA ALA A 756 -13.99 9.79 5.74
C ALA A 756 -14.10 11.30 6.03
N ALA A 757 -12.98 12.04 5.98
CA ALA A 757 -13.00 13.49 6.20
C ALA A 757 -13.88 14.22 5.17
N ILE A 758 -13.77 13.83 3.88
CA ILE A 758 -14.61 14.41 2.81
C ILE A 758 -16.07 14.00 3.00
N SER A 759 -16.37 12.74 3.31
CA SER A 759 -17.74 12.28 3.57
C SER A 759 -18.38 13.01 4.75
N ASN A 760 -17.61 13.26 5.83
CA ASN A 760 -18.03 14.03 6.98
C ASN A 760 -18.28 15.50 6.62
N ALA A 761 -17.40 16.09 5.81
CA ALA A 761 -17.58 17.46 5.32
C ALA A 761 -18.85 17.62 4.46
N VAL A 762 -19.13 16.65 3.57
CA VAL A 762 -20.36 16.64 2.77
C VAL A 762 -21.58 16.50 3.67
N ALA A 763 -21.57 15.57 4.63
CA ALA A 763 -22.67 15.42 5.57
C ALA A 763 -22.88 16.68 6.43
N ASN A 764 -21.82 17.37 6.81
CA ASN A 764 -21.88 18.66 7.50
C ASN A 764 -22.51 19.74 6.60
N ALA A 765 -22.11 19.79 5.32
CA ALA A 765 -22.62 20.78 4.35
C ALA A 765 -24.11 20.60 4.08
N ILE A 766 -24.52 19.41 3.64
CA ILE A 766 -25.90 19.16 3.17
C ILE A 766 -26.85 18.70 4.29
N GLY A 767 -26.35 18.46 5.50
CA GLY A 767 -27.17 18.09 6.67
C GLY A 767 -27.64 16.64 6.73
N VAL A 768 -27.22 15.81 5.79
CA VAL A 768 -27.59 14.40 5.69
C VAL A 768 -26.37 13.57 5.22
N ARG A 769 -26.27 12.31 5.69
CA ARG A 769 -25.21 11.39 5.27
C ARG A 769 -25.52 10.78 3.90
N VAL A 770 -24.53 10.82 3.01
CA VAL A 770 -24.49 9.95 1.84
C VAL A 770 -23.82 8.65 2.27
N SER A 771 -24.52 7.53 2.19
CA SER A 771 -24.11 6.26 2.81
C SER A 771 -22.86 5.65 2.20
N PHE A 772 -22.67 5.77 0.90
CA PHE A 772 -21.63 5.05 0.17
C PHE A 772 -20.76 5.98 -0.68
N LEU A 773 -19.45 5.75 -0.60
CA LEU A 773 -18.52 6.30 -1.58
C LEU A 773 -18.68 5.59 -2.95
N PRO A 774 -18.24 6.20 -4.04
CA PRO A 774 -17.89 7.62 -4.17
C PRO A 774 -19.13 8.50 -4.03
N LEU A 775 -18.93 9.74 -3.62
CA LEU A 775 -20.00 10.74 -3.44
C LEU A 775 -20.37 11.36 -4.80
N THR A 776 -20.93 10.53 -5.66
CA THR A 776 -21.33 10.94 -7.01
C THR A 776 -22.54 11.87 -6.96
N PRO A 777 -22.74 12.73 -7.99
CA PRO A 777 -23.84 13.69 -8.01
C PRO A 777 -25.22 13.09 -7.77
N ASP A 778 -25.51 11.93 -8.35
CA ASP A 778 -26.77 11.19 -8.17
C ASP A 778 -27.00 10.76 -6.71
N LYS A 779 -25.95 10.24 -6.04
CA LYS A 779 -26.02 9.85 -4.62
C LYS A 779 -26.22 11.06 -3.71
N VAL A 780 -25.52 12.17 -4.01
CA VAL A 780 -25.64 13.43 -3.25
C VAL A 780 -27.02 14.04 -3.40
N LEU A 781 -27.55 14.13 -4.64
CA LEU A 781 -28.91 14.62 -4.89
C LEU A 781 -29.96 13.74 -4.25
N SER A 782 -29.84 12.42 -4.35
CA SER A 782 -30.77 11.49 -3.71
C SER A 782 -30.83 11.66 -2.19
N ALA A 783 -29.69 11.86 -1.55
CA ALA A 783 -29.61 12.14 -0.10
C ALA A 783 -30.21 13.52 0.24
N TRP A 784 -29.90 14.54 -0.54
CA TRP A 784 -30.44 15.90 -0.39
C TRP A 784 -31.96 15.93 -0.50
N ASP A 785 -32.54 15.29 -1.54
CA ASP A 785 -34.00 15.19 -1.74
C ASP A 785 -34.70 14.46 -0.59
N SER A 786 -34.06 13.43 -0.06
CA SER A 786 -34.59 12.67 1.08
C SER A 786 -34.67 13.53 2.34
N ARG A 787 -33.69 14.41 2.57
CA ARG A 787 -33.69 15.41 3.65
C ARG A 787 -34.82 16.42 3.48
N GLN A 788 -35.00 16.94 2.27
CA GLN A 788 -36.05 17.93 2.01
C GLN A 788 -37.45 17.36 2.29
N LYS A 789 -37.71 16.13 1.88
CA LYS A 789 -38.96 15.40 2.15
C LYS A 789 -39.20 15.11 3.63
N ALA A 790 -38.14 14.87 4.42
CA ALA A 790 -38.25 14.62 5.86
C ALA A 790 -38.43 15.90 6.68
N GLY A 791 -38.07 17.06 6.16
CA GLY A 791 -38.23 18.38 6.78
C GLY A 791 -39.49 19.13 6.35
N ALA A 792 -40.20 18.62 5.32
CA ALA A 792 -41.52 19.12 4.88
C ALA A 792 -42.63 18.33 5.58
#